data_331786414a071de908474e60b34316dc
#
_entry.id   331786414a071de908474e60b34316dc
#
_cell.length_a   1.000
_cell.length_b   1.000
_cell.length_c   1.000
_cell.angle_alpha   90.00
_cell.angle_beta   90.00
_cell.angle_gamma   90.00
#
_symmetry.space_group_name_H-M   'P 1'
#
loop_
_entity.id
_entity.type
_entity.pdbx_description
1 polymer ?
#
loop_
_entity_poly.entity_id
_entity_poly.type
_entity_poly.pdbx_seq_one_letter_code
_entity_poly.pdbx_strand_id
1 'polypeptide(L)'
;ELMEKMKDYEPDFDQMLFYLPLAGSAFKKTYYDELSKKAVSKFVPADDLIVPYTATSLDDAEAIIHRVKISKNELKKQQVAGFYLDIDLGSPRQVEDDVEKKERELEGQRKTQDDDIYTLLECHVNLDIEGFEDADETGEASGIKIPYIVTVDESTRNVLSIRRNYEIGDPTKTKIPYFTHFKFLPGLGFYGFGLIHMIGGLSRTATAALRQLLDAGTLSNLPAGFKMRGIRIRDDAQSIQPGEFRDVDAPGGNLKDSFMMLPFKEPSATLLNLMGIVVQAGQRFASIADLQVGDGNQQAAVGTTVALLERGSRTMSAIHKRIYSSLKNEFKLLARVFKLYLPPEYPYDVVGGQRTVKQTDFDDRVDILPVADPNIFSQTQRISLAQTELQLATSNPQMHNMYQAYRNMYEALGVKDIDTLLVKPEQPQPIDPSLENIMALSGKNFQAFPGQDHRAHITSHLNFMATNIARNNPVVMAAMEKNIFEHISLMSQEQIELEFPQELQQLAQMNQMAQNNPQIAQAAQQISQKIEARKAVLIAEMMEEFLKEEREVTSGFGDDPIAKLRARELDLRAQDNERKRKEGEERINLDKMKAMMNQREHEEKLDQTAELAQMRADTSIEKTILSKSLPNVDKMMPSVEIEKYEGENR
;
A
#
# COMPACT_ATOMS: atom_id res chain seq x y z
N GLU A 1 5.76 2.89 -6.71
CA GLU A 1 6.05 3.87 -7.76
C GLU A 1 4.97 4.93 -7.91
N LEU A 2 3.66 4.60 -8.05
CA LEU A 2 2.61 5.62 -8.06
C LEU A 2 2.67 6.52 -6.83
N MET A 3 2.98 5.94 -5.66
CA MET A 3 3.16 6.69 -4.41
C MET A 3 4.45 7.52 -4.41
N GLU A 4 5.56 7.03 -4.96
CA GLU A 4 6.82 7.77 -5.10
C GLU A 4 6.67 9.00 -6.01
N LYS A 5 5.76 8.94 -6.99
CA LYS A 5 5.43 10.08 -7.86
C LYS A 5 4.43 11.06 -7.24
N MET A 6 3.82 10.71 -6.12
CA MET A 6 2.98 11.64 -5.35
C MET A 6 3.87 12.71 -4.74
N LYS A 7 3.50 13.97 -4.95
CA LYS A 7 4.21 15.08 -4.34
C LYS A 7 4.04 15.02 -2.82
N ASP A 8 5.16 15.18 -2.12
CA ASP A 8 5.23 15.34 -0.67
C ASP A 8 4.71 14.13 0.16
N TYR A 9 4.52 12.94 -0.46
CA TYR A 9 4.02 11.76 0.26
C TYR A 9 4.99 11.29 1.36
N GLU A 10 6.27 11.15 1.02
CA GLU A 10 7.31 10.68 1.94
C GLU A 10 7.62 11.68 3.06
N PRO A 11 7.82 12.99 2.77
CA PRO A 11 7.98 14.00 3.82
C PRO A 11 6.79 14.12 4.76
N ASP A 12 5.56 14.10 4.23
CA ASP A 12 4.34 14.14 5.04
C ASP A 12 4.20 12.89 5.94
N PHE A 13 4.61 11.73 5.41
CA PHE A 13 4.58 10.49 6.16
C PHE A 13 5.63 10.48 7.28
N ASP A 14 6.85 10.97 7.01
CA ASP A 14 7.91 11.12 8.01
C ASP A 14 7.49 12.08 9.13
N GLN A 15 6.91 13.22 8.78
CA GLN A 15 6.36 14.17 9.74
C GLN A 15 5.26 13.52 10.60
N MET A 16 4.37 12.75 10.00
CA MET A 16 3.35 11.99 10.72
C MET A 16 3.96 10.98 11.70
N LEU A 17 4.99 10.23 11.26
CA LEU A 17 5.67 9.26 12.12
C LEU A 17 6.40 9.90 13.30
N PHE A 18 6.90 11.12 13.14
CA PHE A 18 7.47 11.92 14.24
C PHE A 18 6.39 12.39 15.22
N TYR A 19 5.27 12.89 14.70
CA TYR A 19 4.16 13.45 15.48
C TYR A 19 3.38 12.36 16.25
N LEU A 20 3.13 11.21 15.63
CA LEU A 20 2.29 10.13 16.14
C LEU A 20 2.72 9.62 17.53
N PRO A 21 3.99 9.30 17.82
CA PRO A 21 4.42 8.86 19.14
C PRO A 21 4.23 9.94 20.21
N LEU A 22 4.36 11.20 19.87
CA LEU A 22 4.22 12.32 20.81
C LEU A 22 2.75 12.57 21.16
N ALA A 23 1.91 12.81 20.16
CA ALA A 23 0.51 13.18 20.34
C ALA A 23 -0.41 11.98 20.56
N GLY A 24 -0.04 10.79 20.09
CA GLY A 24 -0.82 9.56 20.24
C GLY A 24 -1.84 9.31 19.15
N SER A 25 -2.23 10.32 18.40
CA SER A 25 -3.12 10.25 17.23
C SER A 25 -2.59 11.14 16.12
N ALA A 26 -2.68 10.64 14.91
CA ALA A 26 -2.41 11.37 13.68
C ALA A 26 -3.39 10.93 12.61
N PHE A 27 -3.63 11.76 11.64
CA PHE A 27 -4.54 11.46 10.54
C PHE A 27 -3.85 11.71 9.21
N LYS A 28 -4.31 10.98 8.18
CA LYS A 28 -3.98 11.31 6.79
C LYS A 28 -5.27 11.48 6.01
N LYS A 29 -5.32 12.54 5.20
CA LYS A 29 -6.42 12.82 4.28
C LYS A 29 -6.02 12.42 2.88
N THR A 30 -6.73 11.48 2.29
CA THR A 30 -6.48 10.97 0.95
C THR A 30 -7.55 11.47 -0.01
N TYR A 31 -7.15 12.18 -1.06
CA TYR A 31 -8.06 12.76 -2.04
C TYR A 31 -7.35 12.96 -3.39
N TYR A 32 -8.13 13.28 -4.41
CA TYR A 32 -7.61 13.72 -5.69
C TYR A 32 -7.66 15.24 -5.77
N ASP A 33 -6.52 15.86 -6.06
CA ASP A 33 -6.45 17.31 -6.27
C ASP A 33 -6.66 17.62 -7.76
N GLU A 34 -7.80 18.20 -8.07
CA GLU A 34 -8.18 18.56 -9.45
C GLU A 34 -7.32 19.67 -10.05
N LEU A 35 -6.73 20.54 -9.22
CA LEU A 35 -5.87 21.62 -9.69
C LEU A 35 -4.50 21.09 -10.14
N SER A 36 -3.89 20.23 -9.33
CA SER A 36 -2.61 19.60 -9.68
C SER A 36 -2.76 18.32 -10.49
N LYS A 37 -3.98 17.79 -10.64
CA LYS A 37 -4.31 16.51 -11.28
C LYS A 37 -3.51 15.34 -10.71
N LYS A 38 -3.38 15.29 -9.40
CA LYS A 38 -2.61 14.28 -8.68
C LYS A 38 -3.39 13.72 -7.50
N ALA A 39 -3.15 12.44 -7.20
CA ALA A 39 -3.55 11.88 -5.93
C ALA A 39 -2.68 12.47 -4.81
N VAL A 40 -3.30 12.82 -3.70
CA VAL A 40 -2.64 13.41 -2.53
C VAL A 40 -3.04 12.63 -1.29
N SER A 41 -2.07 12.34 -0.42
CA SER A 41 -2.31 11.83 0.92
C SER A 41 -1.55 12.69 1.90
N LYS A 42 -2.24 13.65 2.53
CA LYS A 42 -1.66 14.69 3.36
C LYS A 42 -1.79 14.38 4.84
N PHE A 43 -0.75 14.65 5.61
CA PHE A 43 -0.78 14.58 7.06
C PHE A 43 -1.70 15.65 7.64
N VAL A 44 -2.51 15.26 8.62
CA VAL A 44 -3.40 16.12 9.39
C VAL A 44 -3.13 15.89 10.87
N PRO A 45 -2.67 16.90 11.61
CA PRO A 45 -2.50 16.82 13.06
C PRO A 45 -3.82 16.52 13.78
N ALA A 46 -3.73 15.96 14.99
CA ALA A 46 -4.92 15.66 15.79
C ALA A 46 -5.72 16.91 16.16
N ASP A 47 -5.07 18.06 16.28
CA ASP A 47 -5.68 19.34 16.64
C ASP A 47 -6.53 19.93 15.51
N ASP A 48 -6.25 19.54 14.25
CA ASP A 48 -6.96 20.01 13.08
C ASP A 48 -8.11 19.09 12.65
N LEU A 49 -8.33 17.97 13.35
CA LEU A 49 -9.44 17.06 13.07
C LEU A 49 -10.36 16.94 14.30
N ILE A 50 -11.55 17.48 14.20
CA ILE A 50 -12.53 17.54 15.27
C ILE A 50 -13.64 16.53 15.01
N VAL A 51 -13.96 15.71 16.00
CA VAL A 51 -15.04 14.73 15.96
C VAL A 51 -15.95 14.87 17.20
N PRO A 52 -17.22 14.43 17.14
CA PRO A 52 -18.10 14.41 18.29
C PRO A 52 -17.53 13.56 19.43
N TYR A 53 -17.79 13.94 20.65
CA TYR A 53 -17.32 13.23 21.85
C TYR A 53 -17.79 11.76 21.93
N THR A 54 -18.95 11.47 21.33
CA THR A 54 -19.55 10.13 21.29
C THR A 54 -18.90 9.20 20.28
N ALA A 55 -18.12 9.72 19.33
CA ALA A 55 -17.49 8.92 18.30
C ALA A 55 -16.37 8.04 18.88
N THR A 56 -16.28 6.78 18.42
CA THR A 56 -15.22 5.83 18.77
C THR A 56 -14.27 5.58 17.60
N SER A 57 -14.77 5.73 16.39
CA SER A 57 -14.03 5.58 15.13
C SER A 57 -14.41 6.65 14.11
N LEU A 58 -13.69 6.74 12.99
CA LEU A 58 -14.05 7.62 11.87
C LEU A 58 -15.33 7.16 11.15
N ASP A 59 -15.64 5.87 11.24
CA ASP A 59 -16.79 5.29 10.53
C ASP A 59 -18.10 5.59 11.25
N ASP A 60 -18.10 5.58 12.60
CA ASP A 60 -19.27 5.87 13.43
C ASP A 60 -19.44 7.36 13.74
N ALA A 61 -18.48 8.20 13.38
CA ALA A 61 -18.57 9.63 13.58
C ALA A 61 -19.64 10.25 12.66
N GLU A 62 -20.68 10.84 13.25
CA GLU A 62 -21.73 11.57 12.50
C GLU A 62 -21.20 12.84 11.83
N ALA A 63 -20.18 13.45 12.43
CA ALA A 63 -19.52 14.64 11.91
C ALA A 63 -18.00 14.51 12.05
N ILE A 64 -17.27 14.88 10.99
CA ILE A 64 -15.81 15.02 11.01
C ILE A 64 -15.51 16.40 10.46
N ILE A 65 -14.87 17.25 11.26
CA ILE A 65 -14.54 18.61 10.86
C ILE A 65 -13.02 18.72 10.74
N HIS A 66 -12.56 19.07 9.57
CA HIS A 66 -11.16 19.32 9.27
C HIS A 66 -10.90 20.82 9.17
N ARG A 67 -10.05 21.33 10.03
CA ARG A 67 -9.60 22.71 10.03
C ARG A 67 -8.47 22.90 9.04
N VAL A 68 -8.66 23.71 8.02
CA VAL A 68 -7.71 23.95 6.95
C VAL A 68 -7.26 25.41 6.95
N LYS A 69 -5.98 25.66 7.11
CA LYS A 69 -5.39 26.99 6.96
C LYS A 69 -4.99 27.21 5.50
N ILE A 70 -5.52 28.26 4.88
CA ILE A 70 -5.32 28.56 3.45
C ILE A 70 -4.94 30.02 3.26
N SER A 71 -3.94 30.28 2.40
CA SER A 71 -3.58 31.66 2.06
C SER A 71 -4.64 32.31 1.16
N LYS A 72 -4.72 33.64 1.20
CA LYS A 72 -5.65 34.42 0.36
C LYS A 72 -5.49 34.11 -1.13
N ASN A 73 -4.26 33.95 -1.59
CA ASN A 73 -3.98 33.64 -3.00
C ASN A 73 -4.48 32.25 -3.38
N GLU A 74 -4.27 31.25 -2.52
CA GLU A 74 -4.73 29.89 -2.78
C GLU A 74 -6.25 29.77 -2.71
N LEU A 75 -6.89 30.48 -1.76
CA LEU A 75 -8.34 30.61 -1.70
C LEU A 75 -8.89 31.19 -3.02
N LYS A 76 -8.27 32.28 -3.51
CA LYS A 76 -8.70 32.90 -4.77
C LYS A 76 -8.53 31.99 -5.99
N LYS A 77 -7.45 31.21 -6.05
CA LYS A 77 -7.27 30.20 -7.10
C LYS A 77 -8.41 29.17 -7.08
N GLN A 78 -8.79 28.70 -5.90
CA GLN A 78 -9.89 27.72 -5.78
C GLN A 78 -11.27 28.34 -6.08
N GLN A 79 -11.46 29.62 -5.79
CA GLN A 79 -12.65 30.36 -6.21
C GLN A 79 -12.71 30.52 -7.74
N VAL A 80 -11.60 30.91 -8.39
CA VAL A 80 -11.52 31.03 -9.85
C VAL A 80 -11.69 29.69 -10.54
N ALA A 81 -11.18 28.61 -9.96
CA ALA A 81 -11.38 27.25 -10.46
C ALA A 81 -12.82 26.73 -10.26
N GLY A 82 -13.70 27.47 -9.58
CA GLY A 82 -15.08 27.07 -9.32
C GLY A 82 -15.24 26.03 -8.22
N PHE A 83 -14.18 25.76 -7.47
CA PHE A 83 -14.22 24.83 -6.34
C PHE A 83 -14.97 25.45 -5.14
N TYR A 84 -14.73 26.73 -4.88
CA TYR A 84 -15.42 27.54 -3.89
C TYR A 84 -16.22 28.66 -4.55
N LEU A 85 -17.27 29.09 -3.89
CA LEU A 85 -18.02 30.27 -4.28
C LEU A 85 -17.14 31.53 -4.21
N ASP A 86 -17.25 32.41 -5.19
CA ASP A 86 -16.53 33.69 -5.22
C ASP A 86 -17.22 34.70 -4.31
N ILE A 87 -16.98 34.55 -3.00
CA ILE A 87 -17.47 35.43 -1.94
C ILE A 87 -16.27 36.17 -1.35
N ASP A 88 -16.40 37.47 -1.16
CA ASP A 88 -15.40 38.23 -0.43
C ASP A 88 -15.55 37.99 1.08
N LEU A 89 -14.54 37.35 1.68
CA LEU A 89 -14.50 37.06 3.10
C LEU A 89 -13.93 38.23 3.94
N GLY A 90 -13.53 39.32 3.29
CA GLY A 90 -12.88 40.43 3.94
C GLY A 90 -11.45 40.13 4.43
N SER A 91 -11.00 40.81 5.47
CA SER A 91 -9.70 40.53 6.08
C SER A 91 -9.78 39.31 7.00
N PRO A 92 -8.81 38.37 6.91
CA PRO A 92 -8.79 37.19 7.77
C PRO A 92 -8.71 37.60 9.24
N ARG A 93 -9.63 37.12 10.05
CA ARG A 93 -9.56 37.28 11.51
C ARG A 93 -8.88 36.05 12.07
N GLN A 94 -7.63 36.18 12.43
CA GLN A 94 -6.96 35.15 13.23
C GLN A 94 -7.50 35.21 14.66
N VAL A 95 -8.40 34.30 14.99
CA VAL A 95 -8.74 34.00 16.38
C VAL A 95 -7.64 33.06 16.87
N GLU A 96 -6.57 33.64 17.43
CA GLU A 96 -5.51 32.84 18.05
C GLU A 96 -6.05 32.16 19.30
N ASP A 97 -5.94 30.85 19.33
CA ASP A 97 -6.14 30.08 20.57
C ASP A 97 -4.93 30.30 21.50
N ASP A 98 -5.19 30.21 22.83
CA ASP A 98 -4.13 30.34 23.84
C ASP A 98 -3.01 29.33 23.67
N VAL A 99 -3.31 28.16 23.08
CA VAL A 99 -2.32 27.11 22.74
C VAL A 99 -1.40 27.59 21.61
N GLU A 100 -1.95 28.04 20.48
CA GLU A 100 -1.20 28.54 19.33
C GLU A 100 -0.31 29.74 19.70
N LYS A 101 -0.84 30.63 20.55
CA LYS A 101 -0.08 31.76 21.08
C LYS A 101 1.15 31.29 21.88
N LYS A 102 0.96 30.29 22.73
CA LYS A 102 2.03 29.75 23.56
C LYS A 102 3.06 28.96 22.78
N GLU A 103 2.63 28.20 21.78
CA GLU A 103 3.53 27.50 20.84
C GLU A 103 4.42 28.50 20.11
N ARG A 104 3.85 29.55 19.54
CA ARG A 104 4.59 30.59 18.86
C ARG A 104 5.58 31.31 19.77
N GLU A 105 5.17 31.60 21.03
CA GLU A 105 6.06 32.18 22.03
C GLU A 105 7.25 31.26 22.34
N LEU A 106 7.02 29.94 22.43
CA LEU A 106 8.06 28.94 22.67
C LEU A 106 9.00 28.79 21.47
N GLU A 107 8.48 28.90 20.25
CA GLU A 107 9.25 28.85 19.01
C GLU A 107 9.97 30.18 18.70
N GLY A 108 9.72 31.23 19.48
CA GLY A 108 10.31 32.55 19.27
C GLY A 108 9.78 33.28 18.04
N GLN A 109 8.66 32.85 17.49
CA GLN A 109 8.04 33.47 16.33
C GLN A 109 7.30 34.74 16.74
N ARG A 110 7.46 35.79 15.96
CA ARG A 110 6.69 37.03 16.13
C ARG A 110 5.45 37.00 15.25
N LYS A 111 4.32 37.48 15.78
CA LYS A 111 3.13 37.67 14.97
C LYS A 111 3.42 38.71 13.89
N THR A 112 3.34 38.31 12.65
CA THR A 112 3.40 39.21 11.49
C THR A 112 1.97 39.70 11.22
N GLN A 113 1.80 41.01 11.06
CA GLN A 113 0.46 41.61 10.81
C GLN A 113 -0.10 41.28 9.40
N ASP A 114 0.72 40.72 8.53
CA ASP A 114 0.41 40.50 7.10
C ASP A 114 0.10 39.03 6.73
N ASP A 115 -0.16 38.17 7.72
CA ASP A 115 -0.54 36.79 7.40
C ASP A 115 -2.01 36.73 6.92
N ASP A 116 -2.20 36.92 5.61
CA ASP A 116 -3.47 36.73 4.89
C ASP A 116 -3.85 35.23 4.85
N ILE A 117 -4.02 34.62 6.03
CA ILE A 117 -4.38 33.20 6.20
C ILE A 117 -5.82 33.10 6.68
N TYR A 118 -6.66 32.42 5.90
CA TYR A 118 -8.02 32.06 6.29
C TYR A 118 -8.05 30.68 6.92
N THR A 119 -8.91 30.50 7.91
CA THR A 119 -9.22 29.19 8.50
C THR A 119 -10.55 28.70 7.96
N LEU A 120 -10.52 27.63 7.21
CA LEU A 120 -11.71 26.98 6.66
C LEU A 120 -12.02 25.71 7.47
N LEU A 121 -13.30 25.49 7.71
CA LEU A 121 -13.83 24.28 8.33
C LEU A 121 -14.48 23.43 7.25
N GLU A 122 -13.85 22.32 6.93
CA GLU A 122 -14.40 21.31 6.02
C GLU A 122 -15.17 20.27 6.85
N CYS A 123 -16.47 20.35 6.80
CA CYS A 123 -17.38 19.55 7.62
C CYS A 123 -17.92 18.37 6.80
N HIS A 124 -17.52 17.16 7.13
CA HIS A 124 -18.11 15.92 6.63
C HIS A 124 -19.24 15.53 7.55
N VAL A 125 -20.49 15.77 7.17
CA VAL A 125 -21.65 15.68 8.04
C VAL A 125 -22.83 15.05 7.32
N ASN A 126 -23.75 14.44 8.08
CA ASN A 126 -25.00 13.96 7.56
C ASN A 126 -26.07 15.05 7.72
N LEU A 127 -26.68 15.46 6.63
CA LEU A 127 -27.67 16.51 6.58
C LEU A 127 -28.95 16.02 5.88
N ASP A 128 -30.08 16.52 6.36
CA ASP A 128 -31.36 16.46 5.68
C ASP A 128 -31.67 17.86 5.16
N ILE A 129 -31.64 18.03 3.84
CA ILE A 129 -31.72 19.32 3.20
C ILE A 129 -33.06 19.41 2.46
N GLU A 130 -33.89 20.38 2.83
CA GLU A 130 -35.20 20.60 2.24
C GLU A 130 -35.15 20.72 0.71
N GLY A 131 -35.90 19.86 0.02
CA GLY A 131 -35.93 19.75 -1.45
C GLY A 131 -34.85 18.82 -2.03
N PHE A 132 -34.04 18.20 -1.18
CA PHE A 132 -33.00 17.22 -1.53
C PHE A 132 -32.94 16.09 -0.50
N GLU A 133 -34.09 15.80 0.09
CA GLU A 133 -34.27 14.73 1.05
C GLU A 133 -34.00 13.38 0.40
N ASP A 134 -33.64 12.41 1.19
CA ASP A 134 -33.65 11.02 0.79
C ASP A 134 -35.10 10.58 0.55
N ALA A 135 -35.39 9.99 -0.62
CA ALA A 135 -36.72 9.48 -0.96
C ALA A 135 -36.73 7.95 -0.88
N ASP A 136 -37.79 7.41 -0.34
CA ASP A 136 -38.05 5.97 -0.35
C ASP A 136 -38.51 5.49 -1.74
N GLU A 137 -38.81 4.20 -1.88
CA GLU A 137 -39.29 3.62 -3.16
C GLU A 137 -40.63 4.23 -3.64
N THR A 138 -41.36 4.89 -2.77
CA THR A 138 -42.65 5.55 -3.08
C THR A 138 -42.47 7.01 -3.49
N GLY A 139 -41.26 7.57 -3.32
CA GLY A 139 -40.92 8.96 -3.62
C GLY A 139 -41.25 9.92 -2.47
N GLU A 140 -41.61 9.40 -1.29
CA GLU A 140 -41.79 10.20 -0.08
C GLU A 140 -40.46 10.40 0.64
N ALA A 141 -40.29 11.55 1.34
CA ALA A 141 -39.08 11.82 2.10
C ALA A 141 -38.90 10.81 3.22
N SER A 142 -37.78 10.09 3.22
CA SER A 142 -37.48 9.06 4.24
C SER A 142 -37.12 9.63 5.60
N GLY A 143 -36.77 10.94 5.67
CA GLY A 143 -36.26 11.61 6.88
C GLY A 143 -34.83 11.16 7.29
N ILE A 144 -34.15 10.42 6.42
CA ILE A 144 -32.77 9.98 6.65
C ILE A 144 -31.82 11.10 6.25
N LYS A 145 -30.86 11.41 7.14
CA LYS A 145 -29.78 12.35 6.84
C LYS A 145 -28.74 11.69 5.95
N ILE A 146 -28.43 12.31 4.84
CA ILE A 146 -27.45 11.83 3.86
C ILE A 146 -26.13 12.58 3.97
N PRO A 147 -24.97 11.93 3.61
CA PRO A 147 -23.65 12.51 3.80
C PRO A 147 -23.34 13.64 2.83
N TYR A 148 -22.88 14.79 3.38
CA TYR A 148 -22.39 15.94 2.65
C TYR A 148 -21.03 16.40 3.15
N ILE A 149 -20.30 17.14 2.29
CA ILE A 149 -19.11 17.91 2.66
C ILE A 149 -19.48 19.37 2.50
N VAL A 150 -19.44 20.10 3.62
CA VAL A 150 -19.73 21.54 3.67
C VAL A 150 -18.47 22.27 4.08
N THR A 151 -18.01 23.21 3.27
CA THR A 151 -16.86 24.05 3.61
C THR A 151 -17.36 25.43 4.03
N VAL A 152 -16.93 25.86 5.21
CA VAL A 152 -17.35 27.12 5.84
C VAL A 152 -16.11 27.90 6.26
N ASP A 153 -16.12 29.21 6.09
CA ASP A 153 -15.12 30.07 6.71
C ASP A 153 -15.40 30.23 8.22
N GLU A 154 -14.41 29.96 9.06
CA GLU A 154 -14.55 29.99 10.51
C GLU A 154 -14.95 31.37 11.03
N SER A 155 -14.40 32.45 10.45
CA SER A 155 -14.56 33.81 10.92
C SER A 155 -15.92 34.44 10.57
N THR A 156 -16.32 34.28 9.31
CA THR A 156 -17.54 34.89 8.76
C THR A 156 -18.73 33.93 8.77
N ARG A 157 -18.48 32.63 8.97
CA ARG A 157 -19.45 31.54 8.85
C ARG A 157 -20.14 31.44 7.49
N ASN A 158 -19.52 32.00 6.47
CA ASN A 158 -20.02 31.92 5.11
C ASN A 158 -19.75 30.52 4.54
N VAL A 159 -20.76 29.93 3.93
CA VAL A 159 -20.64 28.64 3.24
C VAL A 159 -19.97 28.86 1.89
N LEU A 160 -18.85 28.21 1.68
CA LEU A 160 -18.06 28.29 0.44
C LEU A 160 -18.41 27.18 -0.56
N SER A 161 -18.72 25.99 -0.09
CA SER A 161 -19.16 24.88 -0.93
C SER A 161 -20.01 23.87 -0.17
N ILE A 162 -20.90 23.20 -0.90
CA ILE A 162 -21.67 22.05 -0.41
C ILE A 162 -21.59 20.98 -1.48
N ARG A 163 -21.12 19.79 -1.11
CA ARG A 163 -20.93 18.67 -2.04
C ARG A 163 -21.47 17.38 -1.43
N ARG A 164 -21.97 16.48 -2.27
CA ARG A 164 -22.35 15.14 -1.82
C ARG A 164 -21.12 14.33 -1.44
N ASN A 165 -21.26 13.50 -0.42
CA ASN A 165 -20.22 12.61 0.08
C ASN A 165 -20.63 11.13 -0.03
N TYR A 166 -21.25 10.74 -1.13
CA TYR A 166 -21.62 9.36 -1.46
C TYR A 166 -21.53 9.11 -2.95
N GLU A 167 -21.43 7.86 -3.37
CA GLU A 167 -21.37 7.49 -4.79
C GLU A 167 -22.74 7.59 -5.46
N ILE A 168 -22.71 8.05 -6.72
CA ILE A 168 -23.91 8.11 -7.55
C ILE A 168 -24.36 6.68 -7.85
N GLY A 169 -25.61 6.35 -7.53
CA GLY A 169 -26.15 5.00 -7.73
C GLY A 169 -26.00 4.05 -6.56
N ASP A 170 -25.36 4.47 -5.46
CA ASP A 170 -25.38 3.71 -4.21
C ASP A 170 -26.76 3.87 -3.53
N PRO A 171 -27.58 2.82 -3.43
CA PRO A 171 -28.90 2.89 -2.79
C PRO A 171 -28.79 3.16 -1.27
N THR A 172 -27.67 2.79 -0.66
CA THR A 172 -27.43 2.99 0.77
C THR A 172 -26.83 4.35 1.09
N LYS A 173 -26.39 5.11 0.09
CA LYS A 173 -25.74 6.42 0.21
C LYS A 173 -24.62 6.42 1.26
N THR A 174 -23.77 5.40 1.19
CA THR A 174 -22.68 5.18 2.13
C THR A 174 -21.67 6.32 2.07
N LYS A 175 -21.28 6.84 3.23
CA LYS A 175 -20.27 7.90 3.36
C LYS A 175 -18.94 7.49 2.74
N ILE A 176 -18.42 8.33 1.85
CA ILE A 176 -17.07 8.16 1.29
C ILE A 176 -16.03 8.53 2.35
N PRO A 177 -15.13 7.62 2.74
CA PRO A 177 -14.06 7.94 3.67
C PRO A 177 -12.92 8.68 2.96
N TYR A 178 -12.42 9.73 3.61
CA TYR A 178 -11.24 10.50 3.16
C TYR A 178 -10.10 10.44 4.17
N PHE A 179 -10.38 10.13 5.43
CA PHE A 179 -9.41 10.18 6.51
C PHE A 179 -9.02 8.78 6.97
N THR A 180 -7.73 8.61 7.25
CA THR A 180 -7.19 7.43 7.91
C THR A 180 -6.65 7.82 9.27
N HIS A 181 -7.05 7.11 10.32
CA HIS A 181 -6.62 7.34 11.69
C HIS A 181 -5.45 6.43 12.05
N PHE A 182 -4.33 7.02 12.45
CA PHE A 182 -3.17 6.35 13.00
C PHE A 182 -3.16 6.53 14.52
N LYS A 183 -3.08 5.44 15.27
CA LYS A 183 -3.03 5.44 16.74
C LYS A 183 -1.72 4.83 17.22
N PHE A 184 -1.03 5.53 18.11
CA PHE A 184 0.16 5.00 18.78
C PHE A 184 -0.23 3.96 19.84
N LEU A 185 -0.99 4.38 20.85
CA LEU A 185 -1.64 3.50 21.82
C LEU A 185 -3.14 3.77 21.82
N PRO A 186 -3.99 2.73 22.00
CA PRO A 186 -5.43 2.96 22.10
C PRO A 186 -5.74 3.78 23.35
N GLY A 187 -6.55 4.83 23.16
CA GLY A 187 -7.10 5.64 24.25
C GLY A 187 -8.43 5.09 24.77
N LEU A 188 -9.03 5.78 25.73
CA LEU A 188 -10.34 5.44 26.27
C LEU A 188 -11.50 5.91 25.38
N GLY A 189 -11.22 6.73 24.38
CA GLY A 189 -12.19 7.27 23.44
C GLY A 189 -11.65 7.24 22.01
N PHE A 190 -12.01 8.26 21.23
CA PHE A 190 -11.60 8.38 19.84
C PHE A 190 -10.09 8.53 19.69
N TYR A 191 -9.46 9.44 20.43
CA TYR A 191 -8.03 9.70 20.32
C TYR A 191 -7.19 8.66 21.08
N GLY A 192 -6.00 8.37 20.54
CA GLY A 192 -5.01 7.51 21.17
C GLY A 192 -4.14 8.25 22.19
N PHE A 193 -3.41 7.49 23.00
CA PHE A 193 -2.42 8.02 23.93
C PHE A 193 -1.03 8.03 23.29
N GLY A 194 -0.32 9.15 23.42
CA GLY A 194 1.09 9.30 23.05
C GLY A 194 2.00 9.35 24.27
N LEU A 195 3.29 9.47 24.00
CA LEU A 195 4.32 9.56 25.04
C LEU A 195 4.11 10.79 25.95
N ILE A 196 3.63 11.90 25.43
CA ILE A 196 3.33 13.10 26.22
C ILE A 196 2.33 12.78 27.33
N HIS A 197 1.30 12.00 27.03
CA HIS A 197 0.28 11.60 28.01
C HIS A 197 0.86 10.69 29.09
N MET A 198 1.82 9.83 28.73
CA MET A 198 2.39 8.83 29.64
C MET A 198 3.50 9.39 30.53
N ILE A 199 4.42 10.18 29.94
CA ILE A 199 5.63 10.65 30.63
C ILE A 199 5.66 12.16 30.86
N GLY A 200 4.70 12.92 30.33
CA GLY A 200 4.69 14.38 30.44
C GLY A 200 4.66 14.86 31.90
N GLY A 201 3.89 14.20 32.76
CA GLY A 201 3.89 14.49 34.20
C GLY A 201 5.25 14.21 34.87
N LEU A 202 5.91 13.11 34.51
CA LEU A 202 7.24 12.76 35.01
C LEU A 202 8.30 13.75 34.53
N SER A 203 8.26 14.09 33.25
CA SER A 203 9.17 15.11 32.65
C SER A 203 9.02 16.48 33.33
N ARG A 204 7.77 16.91 33.57
CA ARG A 204 7.51 18.15 34.30
C ARG A 204 8.05 18.13 35.72
N THR A 205 7.89 17.00 36.42
CA THR A 205 8.43 16.81 37.77
C THR A 205 9.95 16.83 37.78
N ALA A 206 10.60 16.12 36.84
CA ALA A 206 12.06 16.12 36.71
C ALA A 206 12.61 17.53 36.40
N THR A 207 11.96 18.25 35.51
CA THR A 207 12.33 19.64 35.17
C THR A 207 12.18 20.57 36.36
N ALA A 208 11.10 20.44 37.13
CA ALA A 208 10.90 21.24 38.35
C ALA A 208 11.95 20.93 39.42
N ALA A 209 12.28 19.64 39.62
CA ALA A 209 13.32 19.23 40.54
C ALA A 209 14.71 19.75 40.12
N LEU A 210 15.03 19.67 38.83
CA LEU A 210 16.29 20.22 38.30
C LEU A 210 16.39 21.74 38.50
N ARG A 211 15.31 22.48 38.22
CA ARG A 211 15.27 23.94 38.47
C ARG A 211 15.50 24.26 39.94
N GLN A 212 14.84 23.56 40.87
CA GLN A 212 15.03 23.75 42.31
C GLN A 212 16.46 23.44 42.76
N LEU A 213 17.11 22.39 42.19
CA LEU A 213 18.51 22.07 42.46
C LEU A 213 19.45 23.16 41.94
N LEU A 214 19.20 23.69 40.74
CA LEU A 214 19.98 24.78 40.18
C LEU A 214 19.81 26.08 40.96
N ASP A 215 18.58 26.40 41.36
CA ASP A 215 18.29 27.58 42.18
C ASP A 215 18.98 27.47 43.56
N ALA A 216 18.85 26.33 44.24
CA ALA A 216 19.53 26.09 45.49
C ALA A 216 21.05 26.15 45.39
N GLY A 217 21.61 25.58 44.29
CA GLY A 217 23.04 25.65 44.00
C GLY A 217 23.52 27.09 43.75
N THR A 218 22.75 27.85 43.00
CA THR A 218 23.04 29.26 42.71
C THR A 218 23.04 30.10 44.00
N LEU A 219 22.00 29.92 44.82
CA LEU A 219 21.87 30.66 46.10
C LEU A 219 22.96 30.25 47.12
N SER A 220 23.34 28.98 47.12
CA SER A 220 24.43 28.47 47.96
C SER A 220 25.80 28.99 47.56
N ASN A 221 26.07 29.07 46.24
CA ASN A 221 27.34 29.53 45.68
C ASN A 221 27.48 31.05 45.66
N LEU A 222 26.35 31.77 45.58
CA LEU A 222 26.28 33.24 45.60
C LEU A 222 25.49 33.67 46.85
N PRO A 223 26.08 33.57 48.02
CA PRO A 223 25.42 33.86 49.26
C PRO A 223 24.98 35.31 49.30
N ALA A 224 23.70 35.53 49.58
CA ALA A 224 23.15 36.85 49.85
C ALA A 224 23.00 37.06 51.38
N GLY A 225 22.99 38.26 51.80
CA GLY A 225 22.87 38.60 53.20
C GLY A 225 22.36 40.00 53.44
N PHE A 226 22.15 40.32 54.71
CA PHE A 226 21.84 41.67 55.16
C PHE A 226 23.03 42.36 55.72
N LYS A 227 23.30 43.57 55.35
CA LYS A 227 24.26 44.46 56.00
C LYS A 227 23.56 45.49 56.87
N MET A 228 24.16 45.76 58.06
CA MET A 228 23.63 46.76 58.97
C MET A 228 23.68 48.13 58.32
N ARG A 229 22.66 48.95 58.54
CA ARG A 229 22.60 50.31 58.02
C ARG A 229 23.70 51.16 58.61
N GLY A 230 24.50 51.82 57.77
CA GLY A 230 25.62 52.65 58.17
C GLY A 230 26.99 52.10 57.84
N ILE A 231 27.13 50.86 57.39
CA ILE A 231 28.38 50.28 56.89
C ILE A 231 28.62 50.79 55.48
N ARG A 232 29.80 51.37 55.23
CA ARG A 232 30.25 51.78 53.94
C ARG A 232 31.36 50.84 53.44
N ILE A 233 31.13 50.26 52.31
CA ILE A 233 32.12 49.45 51.59
C ILE A 233 32.62 50.30 50.43
N ARG A 234 33.93 50.41 50.29
CA ARG A 234 34.50 51.12 49.14
C ARG A 234 34.19 50.34 47.85
N ASP A 235 33.68 51.03 46.86
CA ASP A 235 33.25 50.45 45.58
C ASP A 235 32.14 49.39 45.67
N ASP A 236 31.14 49.58 46.52
CA ASP A 236 30.00 48.69 46.76
C ASP A 236 29.17 48.31 45.46
N ALA A 237 29.35 49.11 44.39
CA ALA A 237 28.68 48.89 43.10
C ALA A 237 29.39 47.86 42.18
N GLN A 238 30.63 47.49 42.50
CA GLN A 238 31.42 46.53 41.68
C GLN A 238 31.54 45.19 42.36
N SER A 239 31.51 44.08 41.59
CA SER A 239 31.76 42.74 42.12
C SER A 239 33.20 42.58 42.56
N ILE A 240 33.42 41.90 43.71
CA ILE A 240 34.74 41.61 44.26
C ILE A 240 35.42 40.60 43.32
N GLN A 241 36.67 40.91 42.91
CA GLN A 241 37.49 39.99 42.13
C GLN A 241 38.16 38.94 43.04
N PRO A 242 38.48 37.75 42.55
CA PRO A 242 39.21 36.75 43.29
C PRO A 242 40.56 37.29 43.76
N GLY A 243 40.80 37.28 45.09
CA GLY A 243 42.03 37.81 45.72
C GLY A 243 41.99 39.29 46.08
N GLU A 244 40.89 40.00 45.86
CA GLU A 244 40.72 41.42 46.17
C GLU A 244 40.30 41.60 47.66
N PHE A 245 40.89 42.57 48.33
CA PHE A 245 40.52 43.03 49.69
C PHE A 245 39.97 44.44 49.58
N ARG A 246 38.81 44.71 50.21
CA ARG A 246 38.18 46.03 50.21
C ARG A 246 38.09 46.59 51.63
N ASP A 247 38.34 47.87 51.75
CA ASP A 247 38.17 48.60 53.00
C ASP A 247 36.70 48.74 53.38
N VAL A 248 36.38 48.44 54.63
CA VAL A 248 35.01 48.51 55.14
C VAL A 248 34.98 49.38 56.42
N ASP A 249 34.27 50.47 56.37
CA ASP A 249 34.01 51.32 57.55
C ASP A 249 32.84 50.75 58.34
N ALA A 250 33.13 50.17 59.50
CA ALA A 250 32.13 49.60 60.39
C ALA A 250 32.00 50.41 61.72
N PRO A 251 30.98 51.19 61.92
CA PRO A 251 30.82 52.07 63.13
C PRO A 251 30.68 51.35 64.46
N GLY A 252 30.76 50.04 64.52
CA GLY A 252 30.60 49.24 65.75
C GLY A 252 31.80 48.34 66.10
N GLY A 253 32.86 48.33 65.29
CA GLY A 253 34.11 47.63 65.58
C GLY A 253 34.12 46.15 65.31
N ASN A 254 33.00 45.47 65.10
CA ASN A 254 32.92 44.07 64.86
C ASN A 254 32.24 43.77 63.52
N LEU A 255 33.03 43.44 62.51
CA LEU A 255 32.59 43.18 61.15
C LEU A 255 31.61 41.99 61.08
N LYS A 256 31.83 40.94 61.91
CA LYS A 256 31.03 39.72 61.91
C LYS A 256 29.57 39.95 62.36
N ASP A 257 29.34 40.86 63.27
CA ASP A 257 27.99 41.16 63.79
C ASP A 257 27.21 42.13 62.87
N SER A 258 27.93 42.70 61.93
CA SER A 258 27.43 43.73 61.01
C SER A 258 26.89 43.15 59.68
N PHE A 259 27.21 41.90 59.40
CA PHE A 259 26.73 41.15 58.24
C PHE A 259 26.00 39.89 58.67
N MET A 260 24.78 39.73 58.28
CA MET A 260 24.00 38.53 58.48
C MET A 260 23.84 37.80 57.12
N MET A 261 24.53 36.71 56.94
CA MET A 261 24.34 35.84 55.77
C MET A 261 23.02 35.08 55.91
N LEU A 262 22.22 35.04 54.85
CA LEU A 262 21.03 34.20 54.82
C LEU A 262 21.43 32.74 54.79
N PRO A 263 20.84 31.89 55.63
CA PRO A 263 21.18 30.48 55.76
C PRO A 263 20.59 29.70 54.57
N PHE A 264 21.17 29.86 53.40
CA PHE A 264 20.81 29.05 52.25
C PHE A 264 21.29 27.62 52.47
N LYS A 265 20.39 26.68 52.23
CA LYS A 265 20.72 25.25 52.32
C LYS A 265 21.38 24.80 51.01
N GLU A 266 22.32 23.90 51.11
CA GLU A 266 22.91 23.20 49.99
C GLU A 266 21.84 22.44 49.17
N PRO A 267 22.08 22.18 47.88
CA PRO A 267 21.18 21.37 47.05
C PRO A 267 20.88 20.03 47.71
N SER A 268 19.62 19.66 47.84
CA SER A 268 19.17 18.46 48.53
C SER A 268 19.54 17.18 47.77
N ALA A 269 20.36 16.32 48.39
CA ALA A 269 20.65 14.98 47.84
C ALA A 269 19.40 14.12 47.68
N THR A 270 18.38 14.32 48.54
CA THR A 270 17.09 13.63 48.40
C THR A 270 16.36 14.04 47.14
N LEU A 271 16.42 15.33 46.78
CA LEU A 271 15.78 15.85 45.55
C LEU A 271 16.50 15.33 44.30
N LEU A 272 17.85 15.22 44.35
CA LEU A 272 18.64 14.61 43.28
C LEU A 272 18.30 13.11 43.10
N ASN A 273 18.15 12.37 44.18
CA ASN A 273 17.74 10.97 44.12
C ASN A 273 16.31 10.83 43.59
N LEU A 274 15.38 11.69 44.02
CA LEU A 274 14.02 11.72 43.50
C LEU A 274 14.01 11.96 41.97
N MET A 275 14.81 12.92 41.51
CA MET A 275 14.93 13.18 40.05
C MET A 275 15.44 11.93 39.33
N GLY A 276 16.43 11.21 39.85
CA GLY A 276 16.92 9.94 39.29
C GLY A 276 15.84 8.87 39.20
N ILE A 277 15.00 8.71 40.24
CA ILE A 277 13.89 7.76 40.27
C ILE A 277 12.84 8.14 39.22
N VAL A 278 12.52 9.42 39.10
CA VAL A 278 11.53 9.93 38.12
C VAL A 278 12.03 9.70 36.69
N VAL A 279 13.32 9.94 36.41
CA VAL A 279 13.94 9.68 35.10
C VAL A 279 13.87 8.20 34.76
N GLN A 280 14.26 7.31 35.69
CA GLN A 280 14.15 5.86 35.47
C GLN A 280 12.71 5.40 35.26
N ALA A 281 11.75 5.95 36.00
CA ALA A 281 10.34 5.66 35.80
C ALA A 281 9.90 6.09 34.39
N GLY A 282 10.30 7.27 33.95
CA GLY A 282 10.02 7.77 32.58
C GLY A 282 10.57 6.86 31.50
N GLN A 283 11.81 6.43 31.64
CA GLN A 283 12.46 5.49 30.69
C GLN A 283 11.71 4.14 30.63
N ARG A 284 11.29 3.61 31.77
CA ARG A 284 10.49 2.36 31.83
C ARG A 284 9.13 2.51 31.16
N PHE A 285 8.43 3.62 31.38
CA PHE A 285 7.14 3.90 30.75
C PHE A 285 7.25 4.10 29.23
N ALA A 286 8.30 4.75 28.76
CA ALA A 286 8.55 4.92 27.34
C ALA A 286 8.96 3.63 26.64
N SER A 287 9.15 2.53 27.39
CA SER A 287 9.68 1.26 26.86
C SER A 287 11.01 1.43 26.10
N ILE A 288 11.70 2.52 26.38
CA ILE A 288 13.10 2.69 26.02
C ILE A 288 13.86 1.78 27.01
N ALA A 289 13.67 0.47 26.86
CA ALA A 289 14.61 -0.46 27.43
C ALA A 289 15.97 -0.06 26.86
N ASP A 290 16.99 -0.01 27.71
CA ASP A 290 18.37 0.18 27.32
C ASP A 290 18.76 -0.83 26.23
N LEU A 291 18.35 -0.56 25.01
CA LEU A 291 18.98 -1.05 23.81
C LEU A 291 20.25 -0.22 23.60
N GLN A 292 21.00 -0.09 24.70
CA GLN A 292 22.39 0.34 24.66
C GLN A 292 23.17 -0.77 23.97
N VAL A 293 23.09 -0.76 22.65
CA VAL A 293 23.99 -1.47 21.74
C VAL A 293 25.41 -0.88 21.86
N GLY A 294 25.83 -0.47 23.02
CA GLY A 294 27.15 0.09 23.29
C GLY A 294 27.73 -0.31 24.65
N ASP A 295 26.90 -0.47 25.67
CA ASP A 295 27.33 -0.81 27.03
C ASP A 295 27.03 -2.29 27.44
N GLY A 296 26.40 -3.04 26.53
CA GLY A 296 26.19 -4.48 26.72
C GLY A 296 27.51 -5.22 26.62
N ASN A 297 27.78 -6.05 27.63
CA ASN A 297 28.90 -6.98 27.73
C ASN A 297 29.26 -7.53 26.34
N GLN A 298 30.37 -7.08 25.76
CA GLN A 298 30.87 -7.51 24.44
C GLN A 298 31.11 -9.04 24.34
N GLN A 299 30.94 -9.77 25.44
CA GLN A 299 31.08 -11.23 25.55
C GLN A 299 29.75 -11.98 25.61
N ALA A 300 28.59 -11.30 25.46
CA ALA A 300 27.30 -11.99 25.43
C ALA A 300 27.19 -12.83 24.14
N ALA A 301 26.82 -14.10 24.28
CA ALA A 301 26.59 -14.98 23.13
C ALA A 301 25.54 -14.35 22.19
N VAL A 302 25.79 -14.43 20.90
CA VAL A 302 24.93 -13.84 19.85
C VAL A 302 23.44 -14.18 20.05
N GLY A 303 23.13 -15.40 20.49
CA GLY A 303 21.77 -15.83 20.80
C GLY A 303 21.12 -15.08 21.96
N THR A 304 21.88 -14.66 22.98
CA THR A 304 21.36 -13.88 24.11
C THR A 304 21.02 -12.45 23.67
N THR A 305 21.88 -11.86 22.85
CA THR A 305 21.64 -10.52 22.28
C THR A 305 20.40 -10.51 21.39
N VAL A 306 20.24 -11.52 20.53
CA VAL A 306 19.05 -11.68 19.68
C VAL A 306 17.78 -11.86 20.54
N ALA A 307 17.80 -12.67 21.58
CA ALA A 307 16.66 -12.88 22.47
C ALA A 307 16.28 -11.62 23.26
N LEU A 308 17.27 -10.82 23.68
CA LEU A 308 17.03 -9.52 24.32
C LEU A 308 16.44 -8.50 23.35
N LEU A 309 16.94 -8.44 22.11
CA LEU A 309 16.39 -7.61 21.04
C LEU A 309 14.94 -8.01 20.71
N GLU A 310 14.68 -9.32 20.63
CA GLU A 310 13.32 -9.83 20.38
C GLU A 310 12.37 -9.47 21.53
N ARG A 311 12.81 -9.56 22.78
CA ARG A 311 12.01 -9.17 23.94
C ARG A 311 11.71 -7.67 23.95
N GLY A 312 12.69 -6.82 23.65
CA GLY A 312 12.52 -5.37 23.54
C GLY A 312 11.60 -4.97 22.38
N SER A 313 11.65 -5.70 21.28
CA SER A 313 10.85 -5.42 20.09
C SER A 313 9.37 -5.77 20.23
N ARG A 314 8.98 -6.61 21.19
CA ARG A 314 7.56 -7.05 21.36
C ARG A 314 6.59 -5.89 21.59
N THR A 315 6.96 -4.90 22.39
CA THR A 315 6.12 -3.72 22.65
C THR A 315 6.00 -2.86 21.37
N MET A 316 7.12 -2.67 20.67
CA MET A 316 7.15 -1.93 19.40
C MET A 316 6.40 -2.65 18.28
N SER A 317 6.41 -3.99 18.30
CA SER A 317 5.65 -4.85 17.39
C SER A 317 4.14 -4.56 17.44
N ALA A 318 3.57 -4.37 18.62
CA ALA A 318 2.16 -4.05 18.77
C ALA A 318 1.81 -2.67 18.18
N ILE A 319 2.72 -1.70 18.32
CA ILE A 319 2.57 -0.36 17.72
C ILE A 319 2.70 -0.46 16.21
N HIS A 320 3.73 -1.14 15.72
CA HIS A 320 3.94 -1.38 14.29
C HIS A 320 2.73 -2.06 13.62
N LYS A 321 2.14 -3.06 14.29
CA LYS A 321 0.93 -3.74 13.79
C LYS A 321 -0.27 -2.79 13.66
N ARG A 322 -0.42 -1.83 14.56
CA ARG A 322 -1.48 -0.80 14.45
C ARG A 322 -1.22 0.14 13.28
N ILE A 323 0.01 0.63 13.14
CA ILE A 323 0.42 1.48 12.00
C ILE A 323 0.20 0.72 10.69
N TYR A 324 0.60 -0.55 10.63
CA TYR A 324 0.38 -1.42 9.47
C TYR A 324 -1.11 -1.54 9.11
N SER A 325 -1.98 -1.73 10.12
CA SER A 325 -3.43 -1.78 9.89
C SER A 325 -3.99 -0.47 9.36
N SER A 326 -3.50 0.67 9.87
CA SER A 326 -3.88 2.00 9.39
C SER A 326 -3.36 2.26 7.96
N LEU A 327 -2.12 1.85 7.66
CA LEU A 327 -1.57 1.90 6.30
C LEU A 327 -2.38 1.08 5.30
N LYS A 328 -2.85 -0.10 5.71
CA LYS A 328 -3.76 -0.90 4.87
C LYS A 328 -5.01 -0.11 4.48
N ASN A 329 -5.60 0.63 5.43
CA ASN A 329 -6.76 1.48 5.17
C ASN A 329 -6.41 2.66 4.26
N GLU A 330 -5.27 3.33 4.49
CA GLU A 330 -4.79 4.40 3.61
C GLU A 330 -4.59 3.90 2.16
N PHE A 331 -3.98 2.74 2.00
CA PHE A 331 -3.75 2.18 0.66
C PHE A 331 -5.05 1.79 -0.05
N LYS A 332 -6.09 1.36 0.69
CA LYS A 332 -7.43 1.17 0.12
C LYS A 332 -8.02 2.48 -0.39
N LEU A 333 -7.87 3.58 0.37
CA LEU A 333 -8.33 4.90 -0.08
C LEU A 333 -7.54 5.38 -1.31
N LEU A 334 -6.23 5.20 -1.33
CA LEU A 334 -5.39 5.52 -2.48
C LEU A 334 -5.77 4.71 -3.72
N ALA A 335 -6.00 3.40 -3.55
CA ALA A 335 -6.45 2.53 -4.64
C ALA A 335 -7.77 3.00 -5.25
N ARG A 336 -8.72 3.43 -4.40
CA ARG A 336 -9.96 4.02 -4.87
C ARG A 336 -9.73 5.30 -5.66
N VAL A 337 -8.86 6.18 -5.21
CA VAL A 337 -8.49 7.40 -5.94
C VAL A 337 -7.86 7.04 -7.29
N PHE A 338 -6.98 6.05 -7.34
CA PHE A 338 -6.38 5.59 -8.60
C PHE A 338 -7.42 4.95 -9.53
N LYS A 339 -8.36 4.16 -8.99
CA LYS A 339 -9.47 3.59 -9.77
C LYS A 339 -10.32 4.66 -10.45
N LEU A 340 -10.57 5.79 -9.79
CA LEU A 340 -11.45 6.85 -10.30
C LEU A 340 -10.74 7.83 -11.23
N TYR A 341 -9.47 8.16 -10.96
CA TYR A 341 -8.78 9.29 -11.57
C TYR A 341 -7.52 8.96 -12.36
N LEU A 342 -7.02 7.71 -12.28
CA LEU A 342 -5.86 7.32 -13.08
C LEU A 342 -6.26 7.27 -14.58
N PRO A 343 -5.39 7.70 -15.51
CA PRO A 343 -5.64 7.46 -16.93
C PRO A 343 -5.74 5.95 -17.21
N PRO A 344 -6.47 5.53 -18.27
CA PRO A 344 -6.71 4.12 -18.57
C PRO A 344 -5.44 3.25 -18.62
N GLU A 345 -4.35 3.82 -19.13
CA GLU A 345 -3.02 3.23 -19.14
C GLU A 345 -2.01 4.26 -18.62
N TYR A 346 -1.30 3.90 -17.58
CA TYR A 346 -0.23 4.71 -17.03
C TYR A 346 1.12 4.05 -17.34
N PRO A 347 2.02 4.73 -18.08
CA PRO A 347 3.32 4.17 -18.41
C PRO A 347 4.16 3.99 -17.16
N TYR A 348 4.79 2.83 -17.05
CA TYR A 348 5.62 2.43 -15.94
C TYR A 348 6.96 1.93 -16.48
N ASP A 349 8.02 2.70 -16.25
CA ASP A 349 9.35 2.33 -16.69
C ASP A 349 9.98 1.35 -15.71
N VAL A 350 10.18 0.12 -16.17
CA VAL A 350 10.90 -0.92 -15.43
C VAL A 350 12.14 -1.31 -16.23
N VAL A 351 13.25 -1.51 -15.55
CA VAL A 351 14.45 -2.08 -16.17
C VAL A 351 14.10 -3.49 -16.67
N GLY A 352 14.06 -3.68 -18.00
CA GLY A 352 13.74 -4.96 -18.63
C GLY A 352 12.43 -5.01 -19.44
N GLY A 353 11.66 -3.91 -19.52
CA GLY A 353 10.48 -3.83 -20.38
C GLY A 353 9.48 -2.77 -19.95
N GLN A 354 8.70 -2.31 -20.91
CA GLN A 354 7.58 -1.42 -20.63
C GLN A 354 6.47 -2.21 -19.93
N ARG A 355 6.17 -1.86 -18.67
CA ARG A 355 4.93 -2.28 -18.01
C ARG A 355 3.98 -1.09 -17.98
N THR A 356 2.71 -1.34 -18.22
CA THR A 356 1.65 -0.35 -18.07
C THR A 356 0.81 -0.72 -16.85
N VAL A 357 0.56 0.25 -15.98
CA VAL A 357 -0.42 0.13 -14.90
C VAL A 357 -1.77 0.56 -15.50
N LYS A 358 -2.75 -0.33 -15.45
CA LYS A 358 -4.10 -0.05 -15.93
C LYS A 358 -4.99 0.41 -14.79
N GLN A 359 -5.87 1.34 -15.08
CA GLN A 359 -6.90 1.78 -14.13
C GLN A 359 -7.73 0.59 -13.60
N THR A 360 -7.98 -0.40 -14.46
CA THR A 360 -8.71 -1.63 -14.11
C THR A 360 -7.99 -2.55 -13.14
N ASP A 361 -6.69 -2.36 -12.90
CA ASP A 361 -5.92 -3.14 -11.93
C ASP A 361 -6.32 -2.80 -10.48
N PHE A 362 -6.94 -1.63 -10.27
CA PHE A 362 -7.46 -1.19 -8.97
C PHE A 362 -8.91 -1.62 -8.80
N ASP A 363 -9.13 -2.93 -8.66
CA ASP A 363 -10.46 -3.50 -8.42
C ASP A 363 -10.72 -3.64 -6.91
N ASP A 364 -11.92 -3.26 -6.46
CA ASP A 364 -12.35 -3.37 -5.05
C ASP A 364 -12.36 -4.82 -4.53
N ARG A 365 -12.30 -5.80 -5.42
CA ARG A 365 -12.19 -7.22 -5.09
C ARG A 365 -10.81 -7.64 -4.62
N VAL A 366 -9.78 -6.80 -4.85
CA VAL A 366 -8.40 -7.09 -4.49
C VAL A 366 -8.05 -6.39 -3.18
N ASP A 367 -7.66 -7.16 -2.18
CA ASP A 367 -7.16 -6.61 -0.91
C ASP A 367 -5.73 -6.12 -1.09
N ILE A 368 -5.48 -4.87 -0.72
CA ILE A 368 -4.14 -4.26 -0.75
C ILE A 368 -3.52 -4.40 0.63
N LEU A 369 -2.36 -5.03 0.69
CA LEU A 369 -1.61 -5.21 1.92
C LEU A 369 -0.27 -4.48 1.81
N PRO A 370 0.16 -3.77 2.87
CA PRO A 370 1.51 -3.26 2.94
C PRO A 370 2.53 -4.41 2.89
N VAL A 371 3.65 -4.23 2.22
CA VAL A 371 4.67 -5.29 2.05
C VAL A 371 5.43 -5.58 3.35
N ALA A 372 5.53 -4.60 4.25
CA ALA A 372 6.24 -4.77 5.52
C ALA A 372 5.47 -5.67 6.48
N ASP A 373 5.99 -6.87 6.76
CA ASP A 373 5.43 -7.75 7.78
C ASP A 373 5.78 -7.23 9.19
N PRO A 374 4.78 -6.91 10.04
CA PRO A 374 5.01 -6.42 11.40
C PRO A 374 5.64 -7.48 12.33
N ASN A 375 5.71 -8.74 11.94
CA ASN A 375 6.33 -9.81 12.72
C ASN A 375 7.83 -9.96 12.43
N ILE A 376 8.33 -9.32 11.38
CA ILE A 376 9.74 -9.42 10.96
C ILE A 376 10.40 -8.03 11.04
N PHE A 377 11.18 -7.83 12.11
CA PHE A 377 11.72 -6.49 12.45
C PHE A 377 13.06 -6.15 11.80
N SER A 378 13.90 -7.12 11.51
CA SER A 378 15.24 -6.87 10.98
C SER A 378 15.43 -7.46 9.60
N GLN A 379 16.19 -6.76 8.76
CA GLN A 379 16.61 -7.26 7.45
C GLN A 379 17.41 -8.57 7.59
N THR A 380 18.25 -8.68 8.62
CA THR A 380 19.02 -9.88 8.93
C THR A 380 18.11 -11.08 9.21
N GLN A 381 17.00 -10.86 9.92
CA GLN A 381 16.02 -11.90 10.20
C GLN A 381 15.28 -12.34 8.94
N ARG A 382 14.90 -11.40 8.06
CA ARG A 382 14.30 -11.70 6.74
C ARG A 382 15.25 -12.55 5.89
N ILE A 383 16.52 -12.15 5.81
CA ILE A 383 17.54 -12.89 5.07
C ILE A 383 17.70 -14.30 5.63
N SER A 384 17.77 -14.45 6.96
CA SER A 384 17.90 -15.76 7.61
C SER A 384 16.70 -16.68 7.34
N LEU A 385 15.48 -16.16 7.40
CA LEU A 385 14.26 -16.91 7.05
C LEU A 385 14.23 -17.32 5.59
N ALA A 386 14.54 -16.40 4.68
CA ALA A 386 14.59 -16.68 3.25
C ALA A 386 15.70 -17.68 2.88
N GLN A 387 16.87 -17.64 3.57
CA GLN A 387 17.93 -18.65 3.44
C GLN A 387 17.44 -20.03 3.88
N THR A 388 16.73 -20.10 5.02
CA THR A 388 16.18 -21.36 5.53
C THR A 388 15.14 -21.92 4.57
N GLU A 389 14.25 -21.06 4.03
CA GLU A 389 13.25 -21.43 3.02
C GLU A 389 13.94 -21.97 1.76
N LEU A 390 14.94 -21.26 1.23
CA LEU A 390 15.70 -21.69 0.05
C LEU A 390 16.42 -23.02 0.30
N GLN A 391 17.00 -23.22 1.48
CA GLN A 391 17.67 -24.46 1.84
C GLN A 391 16.70 -25.64 1.91
N LEU A 392 15.50 -25.45 2.46
CA LEU A 392 14.44 -26.45 2.48
C LEU A 392 13.94 -26.76 1.05
N ALA A 393 13.74 -25.73 0.23
CA ALA A 393 13.34 -25.90 -1.16
C ALA A 393 14.39 -26.66 -1.97
N THR A 394 15.68 -26.38 -1.76
CA THR A 394 16.79 -27.06 -2.45
C THR A 394 16.93 -28.52 -2.02
N SER A 395 16.59 -28.84 -0.76
CA SER A 395 16.63 -30.23 -0.27
C SER A 395 15.57 -31.11 -0.91
N ASN A 396 14.44 -30.55 -1.36
CA ASN A 396 13.38 -31.30 -2.01
C ASN A 396 12.70 -30.47 -3.15
N PRO A 397 13.38 -30.31 -4.31
CA PRO A 397 12.93 -29.43 -5.38
C PRO A 397 11.58 -29.82 -6.01
N GLN A 398 11.20 -31.09 -5.91
CA GLN A 398 9.92 -31.58 -6.50
C GLN A 398 8.69 -31.12 -5.73
N MET A 399 8.83 -30.81 -4.45
CA MET A 399 7.73 -30.36 -3.58
C MET A 399 7.62 -28.84 -3.47
N HIS A 400 8.62 -28.09 -3.94
CA HIS A 400 8.71 -26.64 -3.75
C HIS A 400 8.80 -25.90 -5.09
N ASN A 401 8.21 -24.71 -5.13
CA ASN A 401 8.41 -23.79 -6.25
C ASN A 401 9.77 -23.07 -6.07
N MET A 402 10.79 -23.60 -6.76
CA MET A 402 12.16 -23.05 -6.70
C MET A 402 12.23 -21.61 -7.17
N TYR A 403 11.48 -21.23 -8.20
CA TYR A 403 11.42 -19.85 -8.68
C TYR A 403 10.98 -18.89 -7.57
N GLN A 404 9.91 -19.23 -6.84
CA GLN A 404 9.41 -18.41 -5.75
C GLN A 404 10.39 -18.34 -4.58
N ALA A 405 11.05 -19.43 -4.23
CA ALA A 405 12.05 -19.46 -3.17
C ALA A 405 13.26 -18.56 -3.47
N TYR A 406 13.76 -18.59 -4.71
CA TYR A 406 14.81 -17.66 -5.15
C TYR A 406 14.32 -16.21 -5.17
N ARG A 407 13.10 -15.96 -5.62
CA ARG A 407 12.51 -14.64 -5.63
C ARG A 407 12.42 -14.06 -4.22
N ASN A 408 11.90 -14.83 -3.27
CA ASN A 408 11.81 -14.42 -1.86
C ASN A 408 13.20 -14.11 -1.27
N MET A 409 14.22 -14.86 -1.67
CA MET A 409 15.60 -14.59 -1.24
C MET A 409 16.15 -13.29 -1.82
N TYR A 410 15.94 -13.01 -3.10
CA TYR A 410 16.36 -11.74 -3.70
C TYR A 410 15.59 -10.55 -3.14
N GLU A 411 14.29 -10.70 -2.85
CA GLU A 411 13.48 -9.68 -2.18
C GLU A 411 14.00 -9.40 -0.75
N ALA A 412 14.37 -10.43 0.00
CA ALA A 412 14.96 -10.28 1.34
C ALA A 412 16.32 -9.57 1.31
N LEU A 413 17.12 -9.80 0.26
CA LEU A 413 18.40 -9.12 0.03
C LEU A 413 18.23 -7.67 -0.45
N GLY A 414 17.01 -7.25 -0.84
CA GLY A 414 16.75 -5.90 -1.35
C GLY A 414 17.25 -5.67 -2.77
N VAL A 415 17.38 -6.72 -3.57
CA VAL A 415 17.81 -6.60 -4.96
C VAL A 415 16.72 -5.93 -5.78
N LYS A 416 17.09 -4.88 -6.51
CA LYS A 416 16.22 -4.23 -7.50
C LYS A 416 16.23 -5.05 -8.79
N ASP A 417 15.09 -5.09 -9.50
CA ASP A 417 14.95 -5.76 -10.81
C ASP A 417 15.14 -7.28 -10.78
N ILE A 418 14.50 -7.95 -9.84
CA ILE A 418 14.55 -9.41 -9.69
C ILE A 418 14.10 -10.13 -10.97
N ASP A 419 13.12 -9.58 -11.68
CA ASP A 419 12.57 -10.17 -12.90
C ASP A 419 13.57 -10.20 -14.07
N THR A 420 14.65 -9.40 -14.02
CA THR A 420 15.76 -9.47 -15.00
C THR A 420 16.79 -10.53 -14.64
N LEU A 421 16.97 -10.78 -13.34
CA LEU A 421 17.92 -11.78 -12.84
C LEU A 421 17.32 -13.19 -12.83
N LEU A 422 16.04 -13.29 -12.51
CA LEU A 422 15.34 -14.57 -12.36
C LEU A 422 14.31 -14.74 -13.46
N VAL A 423 14.66 -15.56 -14.46
CA VAL A 423 13.76 -15.89 -15.56
C VAL A 423 12.65 -16.78 -15.05
N LYS A 424 11.40 -16.35 -15.22
CA LYS A 424 10.22 -17.17 -14.87
C LYS A 424 10.22 -18.40 -15.80
N PRO A 425 10.18 -19.63 -15.25
CA PRO A 425 10.06 -20.81 -16.08
C PRO A 425 8.75 -20.74 -16.88
N GLU A 426 8.86 -20.70 -18.20
CA GLU A 426 7.71 -20.79 -19.08
C GLU A 426 7.06 -22.15 -18.85
N GLN A 427 5.76 -22.17 -18.56
CA GLN A 427 5.02 -23.44 -18.55
C GLN A 427 4.94 -23.92 -19.99
N PRO A 428 5.44 -25.14 -20.28
CA PRO A 428 5.33 -25.68 -21.61
C PRO A 428 3.87 -25.78 -22.02
N GLN A 429 3.53 -25.24 -23.18
CA GLN A 429 2.17 -25.26 -23.73
C GLN A 429 2.10 -26.23 -24.91
N PRO A 430 0.92 -26.82 -25.21
CA PRO A 430 0.73 -27.62 -26.39
C PRO A 430 1.06 -26.82 -27.66
N ILE A 431 1.87 -27.36 -28.50
CA ILE A 431 2.38 -26.71 -29.71
C ILE A 431 2.00 -27.57 -30.94
N ASP A 432 1.93 -26.94 -32.10
CA ASP A 432 1.68 -27.62 -33.36
C ASP A 432 2.89 -28.51 -33.76
N PRO A 433 2.70 -29.73 -34.32
CA PRO A 433 3.79 -30.63 -34.66
C PRO A 433 4.84 -30.05 -35.63
N SER A 434 4.44 -29.11 -36.49
CA SER A 434 5.38 -28.43 -37.38
C SER A 434 6.33 -27.48 -36.62
N LEU A 435 5.85 -26.83 -35.57
CA LEU A 435 6.66 -25.98 -34.68
C LEU A 435 7.60 -26.85 -33.81
N GLU A 436 7.12 -28.00 -33.33
CA GLU A 436 7.95 -28.95 -32.58
C GLU A 436 9.13 -29.46 -33.43
N ASN A 437 8.91 -29.75 -34.73
CA ASN A 437 9.96 -30.10 -35.68
C ASN A 437 11.01 -28.97 -35.82
N ILE A 438 10.58 -27.71 -35.84
CA ILE A 438 11.49 -26.55 -35.89
C ILE A 438 12.25 -26.39 -34.57
N MET A 439 11.57 -26.61 -33.44
CA MET A 439 12.20 -26.54 -32.11
C MET A 439 13.28 -27.62 -31.96
N ALA A 440 13.05 -28.83 -32.45
CA ALA A 440 14.04 -29.87 -32.47
C ALA A 440 15.31 -29.45 -33.25
N LEU A 441 15.16 -28.82 -34.42
CA LEU A 441 16.30 -28.27 -35.18
C LEU A 441 17.05 -27.18 -34.42
N SER A 442 16.33 -26.40 -33.58
CA SER A 442 16.89 -25.33 -32.78
C SER A 442 17.45 -25.79 -31.43
N GLY A 443 17.36 -27.09 -31.10
CA GLY A 443 17.80 -27.65 -29.83
C GLY A 443 16.96 -27.21 -28.62
N LYS A 444 15.73 -26.72 -28.83
CA LYS A 444 14.81 -26.35 -27.78
C LYS A 444 14.02 -27.57 -27.29
N ASN A 445 13.72 -27.60 -25.98
CA ASN A 445 12.90 -28.66 -25.41
C ASN A 445 11.42 -28.47 -25.77
N PHE A 446 10.77 -29.57 -26.11
CA PHE A 446 9.36 -29.71 -26.34
C PHE A 446 8.88 -31.03 -25.77
N GLN A 447 7.59 -31.17 -25.50
CA GLN A 447 6.99 -32.36 -24.90
C GLN A 447 5.56 -32.55 -25.36
N ALA A 448 5.06 -33.79 -25.32
CA ALA A 448 3.68 -34.11 -25.63
C ALA A 448 2.75 -33.76 -24.47
N PHE A 449 1.51 -33.39 -24.79
CA PHE A 449 0.47 -33.05 -23.82
C PHE A 449 -0.79 -33.90 -24.00
N PRO A 450 -1.51 -34.23 -22.91
CA PRO A 450 -2.80 -34.91 -23.00
C PRO A 450 -3.83 -34.11 -23.82
N GLY A 451 -4.62 -34.80 -24.62
CA GLY A 451 -5.67 -34.18 -25.44
C GLY A 451 -5.20 -33.59 -26.77
N GLN A 452 -3.94 -33.76 -27.15
CA GLN A 452 -3.46 -33.49 -28.50
C GLN A 452 -3.89 -34.61 -29.44
N ASP A 453 -3.95 -34.34 -30.77
CA ASP A 453 -4.07 -35.40 -31.76
C ASP A 453 -2.71 -36.14 -31.91
N HIS A 454 -2.48 -37.08 -30.99
CA HIS A 454 -1.23 -37.81 -30.89
C HIS A 454 -0.86 -38.51 -32.20
N ARG A 455 -1.87 -39.03 -32.93
CA ARG A 455 -1.62 -39.73 -34.20
C ARG A 455 -1.13 -38.77 -35.28
N ALA A 456 -1.73 -37.60 -35.39
CA ALA A 456 -1.30 -36.55 -36.30
C ALA A 456 0.12 -36.03 -35.99
N HIS A 457 0.46 -35.86 -34.70
CA HIS A 457 1.81 -35.48 -34.27
C HIS A 457 2.84 -36.55 -34.68
N ILE A 458 2.60 -37.82 -34.34
CA ILE A 458 3.53 -38.92 -34.67
C ILE A 458 3.75 -39.01 -36.18
N THR A 459 2.67 -38.96 -36.98
CA THR A 459 2.80 -39.01 -38.46
C THR A 459 3.60 -37.80 -38.98
N SER A 460 3.41 -36.61 -38.44
CA SER A 460 4.19 -35.43 -38.81
C SER A 460 5.66 -35.56 -38.44
N HIS A 461 5.97 -36.10 -37.26
CA HIS A 461 7.34 -36.33 -36.80
C HIS A 461 8.05 -37.42 -37.62
N LEU A 462 7.39 -38.52 -37.96
CA LEU A 462 7.93 -39.55 -38.81
C LEU A 462 8.27 -39.02 -40.21
N ASN A 463 7.39 -38.23 -40.83
CA ASN A 463 7.65 -37.57 -42.09
C ASN A 463 8.84 -36.60 -42.03
N PHE A 464 8.97 -35.87 -40.91
CA PHE A 464 10.11 -34.99 -40.71
C PHE A 464 11.41 -35.75 -40.50
N MET A 465 11.42 -36.83 -39.71
CA MET A 465 12.56 -37.70 -39.49
C MET A 465 13.06 -38.38 -40.80
N ALA A 466 12.15 -38.62 -41.75
CA ALA A 466 12.50 -39.14 -43.06
C ALA A 466 13.30 -38.16 -43.95
N THR A 467 13.30 -36.87 -43.62
CA THR A 467 14.03 -35.83 -44.37
C THR A 467 15.56 -35.94 -44.17
N ASN A 468 16.33 -35.53 -45.17
CA ASN A 468 17.80 -35.52 -45.07
C ASN A 468 18.35 -34.60 -43.99
N ILE A 469 17.57 -33.55 -43.60
CA ILE A 469 17.97 -32.60 -42.58
C ILE A 469 17.94 -33.26 -41.20
N ALA A 470 16.88 -34.00 -40.89
CA ALA A 470 16.73 -34.71 -39.62
C ALA A 470 17.67 -35.92 -39.54
N ARG A 471 17.75 -36.74 -40.59
CA ARG A 471 18.57 -37.95 -40.62
C ARG A 471 20.07 -37.72 -40.38
N ASN A 472 20.58 -36.58 -40.82
CA ASN A 472 22.00 -36.23 -40.66
C ASN A 472 22.31 -35.61 -39.29
N ASN A 473 21.30 -35.39 -38.43
CA ASN A 473 21.50 -34.81 -37.12
C ASN A 473 21.02 -35.78 -36.02
N PRO A 474 21.94 -36.48 -35.34
CA PRO A 474 21.59 -37.49 -34.34
C PRO A 474 20.89 -36.89 -33.10
N VAL A 475 21.13 -35.61 -32.80
CA VAL A 475 20.46 -34.91 -31.66
C VAL A 475 18.99 -34.66 -31.97
N VAL A 476 18.68 -34.25 -33.20
CA VAL A 476 17.30 -34.07 -33.67
C VAL A 476 16.56 -35.41 -33.71
N MET A 477 17.19 -36.45 -34.20
CA MET A 477 16.62 -37.80 -34.24
C MET A 477 16.24 -38.27 -32.84
N ALA A 478 17.17 -38.19 -31.88
CA ALA A 478 16.92 -38.58 -30.49
C ALA A 478 15.79 -37.76 -29.80
N ALA A 479 15.72 -36.46 -30.10
CA ALA A 479 14.63 -35.58 -29.57
C ALA A 479 13.26 -35.96 -30.15
N MET A 480 13.22 -36.28 -31.46
CA MET A 480 11.98 -36.71 -32.13
C MET A 480 11.53 -38.09 -31.64
N GLU A 481 12.44 -39.06 -31.55
CA GLU A 481 12.16 -40.39 -31.01
C GLU A 481 11.59 -40.29 -29.61
N LYS A 482 12.19 -39.47 -28.73
CA LYS A 482 11.69 -39.26 -27.38
C LYS A 482 10.26 -38.70 -27.38
N ASN A 483 9.99 -37.70 -28.19
CA ASN A 483 8.66 -37.07 -28.26
C ASN A 483 7.61 -38.04 -28.84
N ILE A 484 7.94 -38.83 -29.85
CA ILE A 484 7.07 -39.91 -30.35
C ILE A 484 6.73 -40.91 -29.24
N PHE A 485 7.70 -41.29 -28.41
CA PHE A 485 7.44 -42.15 -27.24
C PHE A 485 6.48 -41.49 -26.23
N GLU A 486 6.63 -40.19 -25.99
CA GLU A 486 5.73 -39.45 -25.14
C GLU A 486 4.30 -39.47 -25.69
N HIS A 487 4.11 -39.24 -26.99
CA HIS A 487 2.80 -39.30 -27.64
C HIS A 487 2.20 -40.72 -27.60
N ILE A 488 2.97 -41.77 -27.85
CA ILE A 488 2.52 -43.17 -27.74
C ILE A 488 2.08 -43.47 -26.29
N SER A 489 2.85 -43.01 -25.30
CA SER A 489 2.52 -43.21 -23.88
C SER A 489 1.22 -42.52 -23.50
N LEU A 490 0.99 -41.29 -23.97
CA LEU A 490 -0.26 -40.56 -23.71
C LEU A 490 -1.44 -41.21 -24.45
N MET A 491 -1.28 -41.58 -25.72
CA MET A 491 -2.32 -42.27 -26.48
C MET A 491 -2.71 -43.61 -25.83
N SER A 492 -1.71 -44.37 -25.34
CA SER A 492 -2.01 -45.61 -24.58
C SER A 492 -2.73 -45.35 -23.27
N GLN A 493 -2.48 -44.22 -22.62
CA GLN A 493 -3.17 -43.83 -21.39
C GLN A 493 -4.61 -43.40 -21.68
N GLU A 494 -4.87 -42.64 -22.72
CA GLU A 494 -6.21 -42.28 -23.17
C GLU A 494 -7.02 -43.53 -23.56
N GLN A 495 -6.38 -44.51 -24.22
CA GLN A 495 -7.02 -45.78 -24.53
C GLN A 495 -7.37 -46.58 -23.27
N ILE A 496 -6.51 -46.58 -22.26
CA ILE A 496 -6.77 -47.22 -20.96
C ILE A 496 -7.95 -46.55 -20.24
N GLU A 497 -8.06 -45.22 -20.29
CA GLU A 497 -9.17 -44.46 -19.71
C GLU A 497 -10.51 -44.83 -20.36
N LEU A 498 -10.48 -45.17 -21.66
CA LEU A 498 -11.65 -45.64 -22.38
C LEU A 498 -11.95 -47.12 -22.10
N GLU A 499 -10.96 -47.99 -21.95
CA GLU A 499 -11.13 -49.43 -21.72
C GLU A 499 -11.51 -49.78 -20.26
N PHE A 500 -10.97 -49.01 -19.25
CA PHE A 500 -11.08 -49.31 -17.83
C PHE A 500 -11.60 -48.16 -16.97
N PRO A 501 -12.68 -47.44 -17.35
CA PRO A 501 -13.14 -46.26 -16.61
C PRO A 501 -13.58 -46.56 -15.19
N GLN A 502 -14.20 -47.74 -14.94
CA GLN A 502 -14.68 -48.13 -13.62
C GLN A 502 -13.53 -48.53 -12.68
N GLU A 503 -12.56 -49.28 -13.19
CA GLU A 503 -11.39 -49.71 -12.44
C GLU A 503 -10.50 -48.53 -12.05
N LEU A 504 -10.35 -47.51 -12.91
CA LEU A 504 -9.62 -46.30 -12.62
C LEU A 504 -10.31 -45.46 -11.51
N GLN A 505 -11.64 -45.37 -11.55
CA GLN A 505 -12.42 -44.71 -10.51
C GLN A 505 -12.31 -45.44 -9.16
N GLN A 506 -12.38 -46.78 -9.19
CA GLN A 506 -12.18 -47.61 -7.99
C GLN A 506 -10.76 -47.45 -7.44
N LEU A 507 -9.74 -47.46 -8.30
CA LEU A 507 -8.34 -47.26 -7.91
C LEU A 507 -8.14 -45.92 -7.23
N ALA A 508 -8.74 -44.85 -7.76
CA ALA A 508 -8.68 -43.51 -7.16
C ALA A 508 -9.29 -43.46 -5.76
N GLN A 509 -10.46 -44.08 -5.57
CA GLN A 509 -11.13 -44.20 -4.27
C GLN A 509 -10.33 -45.07 -3.29
N MET A 510 -9.80 -46.19 -3.77
CA MET A 510 -9.00 -47.12 -2.94
C MET A 510 -7.67 -46.48 -2.52
N ASN A 511 -7.01 -45.69 -3.36
CA ASN A 511 -5.79 -44.96 -3.00
C ASN A 511 -6.01 -43.91 -1.89
N GLN A 512 -7.19 -43.27 -1.85
CA GLN A 512 -7.54 -42.35 -0.74
C GLN A 512 -7.74 -43.11 0.58
N MET A 513 -8.28 -44.36 0.53
CA MET A 513 -8.55 -45.19 1.70
C MET A 513 -7.35 -46.05 2.14
N ALA A 514 -6.39 -46.27 1.24
CA ALA A 514 -5.23 -47.14 1.44
C ALA A 514 -4.24 -46.61 2.50
N GLN A 515 -4.25 -45.29 2.79
CA GLN A 515 -3.37 -44.69 3.80
C GLN A 515 -3.58 -45.28 5.20
N ASN A 516 -4.75 -45.86 5.48
CA ASN A 516 -5.11 -46.40 6.81
C ASN A 516 -5.42 -47.90 6.84
N ASN A 517 -5.37 -48.60 5.68
CA ASN A 517 -5.75 -50.01 5.64
C ASN A 517 -4.87 -50.83 4.66
N PRO A 518 -4.01 -51.75 5.16
CA PRO A 518 -3.08 -52.51 4.34
C PRO A 518 -3.77 -53.51 3.38
N GLN A 519 -4.97 -53.97 3.65
CA GLN A 519 -5.73 -54.87 2.75
C GLN A 519 -6.24 -54.10 1.53
N ILE A 520 -6.68 -52.86 1.71
CA ILE A 520 -7.10 -51.99 0.60
C ILE A 520 -5.89 -51.62 -0.27
N ALA A 521 -4.74 -51.40 0.33
CA ALA A 521 -3.50 -51.13 -0.40
C ALA A 521 -3.08 -52.29 -1.31
N GLN A 522 -3.21 -53.56 -0.84
CA GLN A 522 -2.92 -54.72 -1.69
C GLN A 522 -3.90 -54.88 -2.86
N ALA A 523 -5.18 -54.63 -2.63
CA ALA A 523 -6.19 -54.66 -3.69
C ALA A 523 -5.99 -53.54 -4.72
N ALA A 524 -5.66 -52.34 -4.29
CA ALA A 524 -5.29 -51.22 -5.16
C ALA A 524 -4.04 -51.55 -6.02
N GLN A 525 -3.05 -52.21 -5.42
CA GLN A 525 -1.84 -52.62 -6.12
C GLN A 525 -2.12 -53.69 -7.19
N GLN A 526 -3.02 -54.63 -6.96
CA GLN A 526 -3.43 -55.62 -7.97
C GLN A 526 -4.12 -54.99 -9.18
N ILE A 527 -5.04 -54.02 -8.92
CA ILE A 527 -5.71 -53.28 -10.01
C ILE A 527 -4.67 -52.42 -10.77
N SER A 528 -3.77 -51.72 -10.08
CA SER A 528 -2.70 -50.97 -10.72
C SER A 528 -1.79 -51.84 -11.61
N GLN A 529 -1.37 -53.01 -11.13
CA GLN A 529 -0.57 -53.98 -11.92
C GLN A 529 -1.33 -54.46 -13.16
N LYS A 530 -2.65 -54.72 -13.07
CA LYS A 530 -3.45 -55.11 -14.23
C LYS A 530 -3.49 -53.99 -15.28
N ILE A 531 -3.67 -52.76 -14.86
CA ILE A 531 -3.72 -51.57 -15.73
C ILE A 531 -2.35 -51.33 -16.36
N GLU A 532 -1.28 -51.42 -15.58
CA GLU A 532 0.10 -51.25 -16.10
C GLU A 532 0.48 -52.35 -17.11
N ALA A 533 0.11 -53.60 -16.85
CA ALA A 533 0.32 -54.71 -17.79
C ALA A 533 -0.42 -54.46 -19.10
N ARG A 534 -1.68 -54.00 -19.07
CA ARG A 534 -2.41 -53.67 -20.30
C ARG A 534 -1.84 -52.47 -21.01
N LYS A 535 -1.40 -51.45 -20.27
CA LYS A 535 -0.71 -50.27 -20.83
C LYS A 535 0.55 -50.65 -21.56
N ALA A 536 1.37 -51.54 -20.99
CA ALA A 536 2.58 -52.06 -21.64
C ALA A 536 2.28 -52.80 -22.94
N VAL A 537 1.21 -53.59 -22.98
CA VAL A 537 0.77 -54.28 -24.20
C VAL A 537 0.33 -53.28 -25.26
N LEU A 538 -0.49 -52.29 -24.89
CA LEU A 538 -0.93 -51.24 -25.83
C LEU A 538 0.24 -50.43 -26.39
N ILE A 539 1.21 -50.07 -25.56
CA ILE A 539 2.42 -49.38 -26.02
C ILE A 539 3.17 -50.25 -27.04
N ALA A 540 3.32 -51.54 -26.78
CA ALA A 540 3.98 -52.45 -27.69
C ALA A 540 3.23 -52.61 -29.02
N GLU A 541 1.90 -52.75 -28.99
CA GLU A 541 1.03 -52.83 -30.18
C GLU A 541 1.12 -51.56 -31.03
N MET A 542 1.01 -50.37 -30.38
CA MET A 542 1.11 -49.09 -31.04
C MET A 542 2.53 -48.86 -31.62
N MET A 543 3.55 -49.25 -30.87
CA MET A 543 4.95 -49.13 -31.33
C MET A 543 5.23 -49.99 -32.57
N GLU A 544 4.66 -51.21 -32.63
CA GLU A 544 4.75 -52.06 -33.78
C GLU A 544 4.05 -51.47 -35.03
N GLU A 545 2.86 -50.85 -34.81
CA GLU A 545 2.16 -50.15 -35.89
C GLU A 545 2.99 -49.00 -36.45
N PHE A 546 3.56 -48.15 -35.58
CA PHE A 546 4.38 -47.00 -35.99
C PHE A 546 5.71 -47.42 -36.64
N LEU A 547 6.34 -48.47 -36.17
CA LEU A 547 7.56 -49.03 -36.85
C LEU A 547 7.24 -49.56 -38.26
N LYS A 548 6.01 -50.01 -38.51
CA LYS A 548 5.55 -50.34 -39.87
C LYS A 548 5.36 -49.10 -40.71
N GLU A 549 4.68 -48.06 -40.17
CA GLU A 549 4.50 -46.77 -40.84
C GLU A 549 5.85 -46.09 -41.12
N GLU A 550 6.82 -46.12 -40.20
CA GLU A 550 8.17 -45.60 -40.40
C GLU A 550 8.88 -46.30 -41.60
N ARG A 551 8.79 -47.63 -41.69
CA ARG A 551 9.37 -48.39 -42.80
C ARG A 551 8.70 -48.04 -44.13
N GLU A 552 7.38 -47.85 -44.16
CA GLU A 552 6.64 -47.46 -45.36
C GLU A 552 7.00 -46.05 -45.81
N VAL A 553 7.05 -45.09 -44.89
CA VAL A 553 7.47 -43.71 -45.16
C VAL A 553 8.94 -43.67 -45.64
N THR A 554 9.82 -44.47 -45.02
CA THR A 554 11.23 -44.52 -45.36
C THR A 554 11.49 -45.19 -46.69
N SER A 555 10.69 -46.22 -47.05
CA SER A 555 10.80 -46.92 -48.35
C SER A 555 10.13 -46.14 -49.50
N GLY A 556 9.11 -45.32 -49.21
CA GLY A 556 8.40 -44.56 -50.26
C GLY A 556 9.12 -43.29 -50.72
N PHE A 557 10.10 -42.79 -49.98
CA PHE A 557 10.83 -41.56 -50.34
C PHE A 557 12.08 -41.78 -51.22
N GLY A 558 12.33 -43.01 -51.64
CA GLY A 558 13.47 -43.34 -52.48
C GLY A 558 13.18 -43.25 -53.96
N ASP A 559 12.97 -42.27 -54.68
CA ASP A 559 13.15 -42.10 -56.16
C ASP A 559 12.03 -41.45 -57.01
N ASP A 560 10.92 -40.93 -56.41
CA ASP A 560 9.94 -40.23 -57.29
C ASP A 560 9.90 -38.70 -57.04
N PRO A 561 10.46 -37.86 -57.96
CA PRO A 561 10.43 -36.41 -57.89
C PRO A 561 9.01 -35.80 -57.94
N ILE A 562 8.03 -36.51 -58.52
CA ILE A 562 6.66 -36.06 -58.70
C ILE A 562 5.87 -36.24 -57.40
N ALA A 563 6.16 -37.30 -56.63
CA ALA A 563 5.56 -37.50 -55.31
C ALA A 563 6.05 -36.43 -54.31
N LYS A 564 7.31 -36.01 -54.39
CA LYS A 564 7.88 -34.91 -53.60
C LYS A 564 7.23 -33.54 -53.92
N LEU A 565 6.91 -33.27 -55.16
CA LEU A 565 6.23 -32.06 -55.57
C LEU A 565 4.76 -32.04 -55.14
N ARG A 566 4.04 -33.16 -55.22
CA ARG A 566 2.64 -33.27 -54.73
C ARG A 566 2.53 -33.18 -53.21
N ALA A 567 3.44 -33.79 -52.48
CA ALA A 567 3.49 -33.65 -51.01
C ALA A 567 3.74 -32.20 -50.61
N ARG A 568 4.66 -31.50 -51.29
CA ARG A 568 4.95 -30.08 -51.07
C ARG A 568 3.78 -29.16 -51.44
N GLU A 569 3.03 -29.49 -52.48
CA GLU A 569 1.83 -28.76 -52.88
C GLU A 569 0.66 -28.95 -51.90
N LEU A 570 0.50 -30.16 -51.35
CA LEU A 570 -0.49 -30.47 -50.33
C LEU A 570 -0.15 -29.77 -49.00
N ASP A 571 1.13 -29.73 -48.65
CA ASP A 571 1.62 -29.04 -47.46
C ASP A 571 1.44 -27.50 -47.56
N LEU A 572 1.74 -26.93 -48.72
CA LEU A 572 1.47 -25.52 -49.03
C LEU A 572 -0.03 -25.18 -49.00
N ARG A 573 -0.90 -26.09 -49.49
CA ARG A 573 -2.37 -25.90 -49.41
C ARG A 573 -2.90 -26.04 -47.98
N ALA A 574 -2.35 -26.92 -47.18
CA ALA A 574 -2.67 -27.05 -45.77
C ALA A 574 -2.25 -25.79 -44.99
N GLN A 575 -1.05 -25.27 -45.22
CA GLN A 575 -0.57 -24.02 -44.63
C GLN A 575 -1.41 -22.81 -45.08
N ASP A 576 -1.82 -22.75 -46.33
CA ASP A 576 -2.65 -21.64 -46.83
C ASP A 576 -4.09 -21.68 -46.27
N ASN A 577 -4.64 -22.89 -46.06
CA ASN A 577 -5.93 -23.07 -45.42
C ASN A 577 -5.88 -22.75 -43.92
N GLU A 578 -4.80 -23.11 -43.24
CA GLU A 578 -4.61 -22.78 -41.82
C GLU A 578 -4.37 -21.27 -41.61
N ARG A 579 -3.60 -20.65 -42.52
CA ARG A 579 -3.40 -19.20 -42.55
C ARG A 579 -4.75 -18.45 -42.74
N LYS A 580 -5.56 -18.91 -43.71
CA LYS A 580 -6.89 -18.34 -43.93
C LYS A 580 -7.84 -18.56 -42.74
N ARG A 581 -7.72 -19.68 -42.02
CA ARG A 581 -8.49 -19.92 -40.81
C ARG A 581 -8.05 -19.00 -39.68
N LYS A 582 -6.73 -18.83 -39.46
CA LYS A 582 -6.19 -17.88 -38.46
C LYS A 582 -6.56 -16.42 -38.80
N GLU A 583 -6.43 -16.01 -40.07
CA GLU A 583 -6.87 -14.69 -40.53
C GLU A 583 -8.40 -14.48 -40.37
N GLY A 584 -9.20 -15.56 -40.52
CA GLY A 584 -10.63 -15.56 -40.26
C GLY A 584 -10.96 -15.44 -38.77
N GLU A 585 -10.26 -16.17 -37.92
CA GLU A 585 -10.42 -16.13 -36.46
C GLU A 585 -9.95 -14.77 -35.90
N GLU A 586 -8.84 -14.22 -36.41
CA GLU A 586 -8.37 -12.87 -36.06
C GLU A 586 -9.37 -11.79 -36.49
N ARG A 587 -9.97 -11.91 -37.67
CA ARG A 587 -11.02 -10.99 -38.13
C ARG A 587 -12.27 -11.04 -37.24
N ILE A 588 -12.71 -12.25 -36.88
CA ILE A 588 -13.85 -12.45 -35.97
C ILE A 588 -13.54 -11.88 -34.58
N ASN A 589 -12.32 -12.08 -34.08
CA ASN A 589 -11.89 -11.50 -32.80
C ASN A 589 -11.77 -9.97 -32.87
N LEU A 590 -11.26 -9.43 -33.98
CA LEU A 590 -11.18 -7.99 -34.21
C LEU A 590 -12.58 -7.35 -34.29
N ASP A 591 -13.52 -8.01 -34.98
CA ASP A 591 -14.90 -7.54 -35.08
C ASP A 591 -15.65 -7.66 -33.74
N LYS A 592 -15.40 -8.70 -32.96
CA LYS A 592 -15.90 -8.82 -31.57
C LYS A 592 -15.32 -7.72 -30.67
N MET A 593 -14.02 -7.45 -30.82
CA MET A 593 -13.37 -6.40 -30.04
C MET A 593 -13.87 -5.02 -30.42
N LYS A 594 -14.10 -4.74 -31.71
CA LYS A 594 -14.74 -3.49 -32.17
C LYS A 594 -16.17 -3.35 -31.68
N ALA A 595 -16.96 -4.43 -31.70
CA ALA A 595 -18.31 -4.44 -31.15
C ALA A 595 -18.34 -4.16 -29.66
N MET A 596 -17.43 -4.75 -28.88
CA MET A 596 -17.26 -4.47 -27.45
C MET A 596 -16.79 -3.03 -27.18
N MET A 597 -15.87 -2.50 -28.00
CA MET A 597 -15.43 -1.10 -27.88
C MET A 597 -16.58 -0.13 -28.17
N ASN A 598 -17.37 -0.37 -29.22
CA ASN A 598 -18.51 0.47 -29.56
C ASN A 598 -19.61 0.41 -28.48
N GLN A 599 -19.81 -0.75 -27.85
CA GLN A 599 -20.73 -0.90 -26.74
C GLN A 599 -20.22 -0.13 -25.51
N ARG A 600 -18.93 -0.22 -25.23
CA ARG A 600 -18.27 0.51 -24.13
C ARG A 600 -18.30 2.03 -24.33
N GLU A 601 -18.00 2.51 -25.55
CA GLU A 601 -18.16 3.93 -25.89
C GLU A 601 -19.59 4.42 -25.75
N HIS A 602 -20.57 3.55 -26.03
CA HIS A 602 -21.98 3.89 -25.85
C HIS A 602 -22.38 3.96 -24.37
N GLU A 603 -21.89 3.04 -23.55
CA GLU A 603 -22.06 3.05 -22.10
C GLU A 603 -21.37 4.28 -21.47
N GLU A 604 -20.12 4.57 -21.86
CA GLU A 604 -19.38 5.76 -21.38
C GLU A 604 -20.08 7.08 -21.76
N LYS A 605 -20.68 7.16 -22.96
CA LYS A 605 -21.47 8.35 -23.37
C LYS A 605 -22.77 8.46 -22.56
N LEU A 606 -23.40 7.36 -22.21
CA LEU A 606 -24.57 7.33 -21.34
C LEU A 606 -24.21 7.75 -19.91
N ASP A 607 -23.09 7.26 -19.38
CA ASP A 607 -22.59 7.64 -18.06
C ASP A 607 -22.18 9.11 -18.01
N GLN A 608 -21.45 9.62 -19.02
CA GLN A 608 -21.10 11.04 -19.12
C GLN A 608 -22.34 11.94 -19.20
N THR A 609 -23.38 11.51 -19.91
CA THR A 609 -24.64 12.26 -19.95
C THR A 609 -25.41 12.21 -18.64
N ALA A 610 -25.33 11.09 -17.91
CA ALA A 610 -25.90 10.95 -16.57
C ALA A 610 -25.12 11.79 -15.54
N GLU A 611 -23.77 11.76 -15.59
CA GLU A 611 -22.92 12.61 -14.74
C GLU A 611 -23.16 14.11 -14.99
N LEU A 612 -23.24 14.53 -16.26
CA LEU A 612 -23.55 15.93 -16.60
C LEU A 612 -24.93 16.36 -16.12
N ALA A 613 -25.92 15.46 -16.20
CA ALA A 613 -27.26 15.73 -15.70
C ALA A 613 -27.26 15.86 -14.17
N GLN A 614 -26.43 15.06 -13.52
CA GLN A 614 -26.29 15.01 -12.07
C GLN A 614 -25.48 16.19 -11.52
N MET A 615 -24.38 16.59 -12.21
CA MET A 615 -23.66 17.85 -11.91
C MET A 615 -24.58 19.08 -12.01
N ARG A 616 -25.49 19.08 -12.99
CA ARG A 616 -26.51 20.15 -13.09
C ARG A 616 -27.50 20.13 -11.93
N ALA A 617 -27.88 18.95 -11.47
CA ALA A 617 -28.72 18.78 -10.30
C ALA A 617 -28.01 19.26 -9.04
N ASP A 618 -26.72 18.88 -8.86
CA ASP A 618 -25.91 19.28 -7.72
C ASP A 618 -25.67 20.80 -7.67
N THR A 619 -25.36 21.41 -8.81
CA THR A 619 -25.23 22.87 -8.89
C THR A 619 -26.54 23.58 -8.54
N SER A 620 -27.67 22.93 -8.87
CA SER A 620 -29.00 23.41 -8.47
C SER A 620 -29.25 23.25 -6.97
N ILE A 621 -28.75 22.14 -6.37
CA ILE A 621 -28.80 21.89 -4.93
C ILE A 621 -27.96 22.93 -4.17
N GLU A 622 -26.71 23.12 -4.58
CA GLU A 622 -25.82 24.14 -3.98
C GLU A 622 -26.46 25.54 -4.03
N LYS A 623 -27.02 25.92 -5.19
CA LYS A 623 -27.76 27.19 -5.31
C LYS A 623 -28.95 27.29 -4.37
N THR A 624 -29.72 26.21 -4.25
CA THR A 624 -30.94 26.22 -3.42
C THR A 624 -30.60 26.24 -1.92
N ILE A 625 -29.55 25.53 -1.50
CA ILE A 625 -29.07 25.52 -0.13
C ILE A 625 -28.50 26.89 0.24
N LEU A 626 -27.66 27.47 -0.63
CA LEU A 626 -27.10 28.80 -0.42
C LEU A 626 -28.18 29.90 -0.42
N SER A 627 -29.20 29.79 -1.27
CA SER A 627 -30.32 30.76 -1.25
C SER A 627 -31.19 30.65 0.01
N LYS A 628 -31.30 29.44 0.61
CA LYS A 628 -32.05 29.24 1.85
C LYS A 628 -31.25 29.57 3.12
N SER A 629 -29.90 29.41 3.06
CA SER A 629 -28.99 29.73 4.18
C SER A 629 -28.59 31.22 4.25
N LEU A 630 -28.70 31.95 3.12
CA LEU A 630 -28.33 33.37 3.03
C LEU A 630 -29.41 34.12 2.22
N PRO A 631 -30.14 35.04 2.81
CA PRO A 631 -31.30 35.71 2.16
C PRO A 631 -30.94 36.58 0.94
N ASN A 632 -29.70 36.66 0.48
CA ASN A 632 -29.26 37.51 -0.61
C ASN A 632 -28.37 36.82 -1.66
N VAL A 633 -28.34 35.47 -1.76
CA VAL A 633 -27.42 34.73 -2.64
C VAL A 633 -27.74 34.96 -4.11
N ASP A 634 -28.99 35.15 -4.50
CA ASP A 634 -29.40 35.42 -5.88
C ASP A 634 -28.83 36.72 -6.50
N LYS A 635 -28.31 37.62 -5.62
CA LYS A 635 -27.67 38.86 -6.08
C LYS A 635 -26.15 38.76 -6.23
N MET A 636 -25.52 37.67 -5.73
CA MET A 636 -24.06 37.52 -5.70
C MET A 636 -23.48 36.51 -6.71
N MET A 637 -24.32 35.77 -7.40
CA MET A 637 -23.82 34.88 -8.44
C MET A 637 -23.86 35.58 -9.82
N PRO A 638 -22.72 35.72 -10.49
CA PRO A 638 -22.73 36.03 -11.91
C PRO A 638 -23.34 34.85 -12.67
N SER A 639 -24.22 35.11 -13.61
CA SER A 639 -24.70 34.13 -14.56
C SER A 639 -23.51 33.55 -15.31
N VAL A 640 -23.16 32.32 -14.99
CA VAL A 640 -22.18 31.55 -15.76
C VAL A 640 -22.91 31.19 -17.06
N GLU A 641 -22.68 31.98 -18.11
CA GLU A 641 -22.93 31.55 -19.47
C GLU A 641 -22.05 30.36 -19.75
N ILE A 642 -22.63 29.19 -19.81
CA ILE A 642 -21.98 27.98 -20.30
C ILE A 642 -21.81 28.20 -21.80
N GLU A 643 -20.62 28.65 -22.24
CA GLU A 643 -20.23 28.57 -23.63
C GLU A 643 -20.37 27.13 -24.10
N LYS A 644 -21.27 26.92 -25.00
CA LYS A 644 -21.37 25.69 -25.80
C LYS A 644 -20.09 25.57 -26.60
N TYR A 645 -19.19 24.69 -26.16
CA TYR A 645 -18.17 24.17 -27.06
C TYR A 645 -18.85 23.29 -28.09
N GLU A 646 -19.25 23.90 -29.21
CA GLU A 646 -19.44 23.19 -30.46
C GLU A 646 -18.02 22.85 -30.97
N GLY A 647 -17.63 21.63 -30.81
CA GLY A 647 -16.41 21.10 -31.39
C GLY A 647 -16.56 21.03 -32.90
N GLU A 648 -15.88 21.91 -33.59
CA GLU A 648 -15.63 21.74 -35.01
C GLU A 648 -14.69 20.55 -35.24
N ASN A 649 -15.20 19.64 -36.05
CA ASN A 649 -14.42 18.62 -36.73
C ASN A 649 -13.29 19.25 -37.56
N ARG A 650 -12.05 18.87 -37.24
CA ARG A 650 -11.01 18.67 -38.25
C ARG A 650 -10.06 17.57 -37.79
#